data_4d30211fc285cb6fc1337e1326777d66
#
_entry.id   4d30211fc285cb6fc1337e1326777d66
#
_cell.length_a   1.000
_cell.length_b   1.000
_cell.length_c   1.000
_cell.angle_alpha   90.00
_cell.angle_beta   90.00
_cell.angle_gamma   90.00
#
_symmetry.space_group_name_H-M   'P 1'
#
loop_
_entity.id
_entity.type
_entity.pdbx_description
1 polymer ?
#
loop_
_entity_poly.entity_id
_entity_poly.type
_entity_poly.pdbx_seq_one_letter_code
_entity_poly.pdbx_strand_id
1 'polypeptide(L)'
;MSSQPSNSEAASFGLLDERIQRWIWSQGWTSLREVQEYAIPLLLSGATDVILAAATSAGKTEAAFFPLLTRLLKSDVPLGYILSISPLKALINDQTQRLTPLCELLDLPVLGWHGDVSASRKQKFLKEMSGVLIITPESLEALFVNKGTTIPAFARAAQCVVIDELHSFIGTERGKQVQSLLHRIELAADRKMPRVGLSATLGDKSLAAEYLRPGFGNEVQTIDAATEGYELKLIVKGYSDEWTAPPKPGPVDNEIEAPEESIDKPKDDERSGSAMLAIADYLYRHLRGSNNLIFPNSRSKVEYYADQLRRRCEMEGVPNEFWPHHGSLSRELREESEAALKSGETAASAICTTTLELGIDIGSIRSVAQIGPPPSVASLRQRLGRSGRRSGEAAILRCFAVERELTPKSNFSDRIREGLVQTVAMVRLLIARWVEPPRPEALHASTFVQQILSIIAQKGGASATELWTTLVRSGIFDQVDSSDFSALLHALGARDLITQDHGGSLLPGMLGEKLINQFDFYSAFSTGEEFRLVAEGRVLGSLPIERPLTPGQRIIFGGRRWKVQDIDTHGKVAYVIQDRGGAPPAFDGIGGKVHDRVRQEMKQVLAEAEPISFLDPKAAEFLEEARLWFNTVGLQEKRWFIDGGSILVLGWHGDATHDALALLLTARGMQTSNEGAAMRIFSRDQQRLVTLLQQIGNEPPPTIFDLKIKPEHAIREKWDWSLPNDLRLRSFASSQLDLLGARRLAMMLSQVSDASVQ
;
A
#
# COMPACT_ATOMS: atom_id res chain seq x y z
N MET A 1 -7.09 8.50 47.02
CA MET A 1 -7.02 7.04 47.27
C MET A 1 -6.29 6.42 46.12
N SER A 2 -4.99 6.10 46.33
CA SER A 2 -4.14 5.45 45.31
C SER A 2 -4.57 3.99 45.20
N SER A 3 -5.12 3.64 44.04
CA SER A 3 -5.37 2.23 43.69
C SER A 3 -4.01 1.52 43.58
N GLN A 4 -3.78 0.55 44.42
CA GLN A 4 -2.67 -0.39 44.29
C GLN A 4 -2.82 -1.14 42.93
N PRO A 5 -1.73 -1.35 42.16
CA PRO A 5 -1.79 -2.15 40.95
C PRO A 5 -2.26 -3.57 41.29
N SER A 6 -3.07 -4.15 40.41
CA SER A 6 -3.55 -5.51 40.56
C SER A 6 -2.37 -6.50 40.59
N ASN A 7 -2.46 -7.57 41.38
CA ASN A 7 -1.38 -8.57 41.55
C ASN A 7 -0.87 -9.22 40.28
N SER A 8 -1.60 -9.09 39.15
CA SER A 8 -1.18 -9.58 37.81
C SER A 8 -0.17 -8.67 37.10
N GLU A 9 -0.29 -7.34 37.28
CA GLU A 9 0.59 -6.36 36.65
C GLU A 9 2.02 -6.41 37.20
N ALA A 10 2.20 -6.68 38.49
CA ALA A 10 3.51 -6.87 39.11
C ALA A 10 4.18 -8.20 38.68
N ALA A 11 3.40 -9.20 38.23
CA ALA A 11 3.92 -10.51 37.90
C ALA A 11 4.65 -10.53 36.54
N SER A 12 4.11 -9.88 35.46
CA SER A 12 4.71 -9.88 34.12
C SER A 12 6.04 -9.13 34.06
N PHE A 13 6.14 -7.97 34.74
CA PHE A 13 7.37 -7.21 34.85
C PHE A 13 8.52 -8.01 35.49
N GLY A 14 8.21 -8.77 36.56
CA GLY A 14 9.19 -9.60 37.26
C GLY A 14 9.71 -10.80 36.45
N LEU A 15 9.07 -11.16 35.33
CA LEU A 15 9.52 -12.24 34.44
C LEU A 15 10.66 -11.82 33.53
N LEU A 16 10.83 -10.52 33.28
CA LEU A 16 11.86 -9.96 32.41
C LEU A 16 13.27 -10.08 33.03
N ASP A 17 14.31 -10.01 32.19
CA ASP A 17 15.71 -9.89 32.66
C ASP A 17 15.88 -8.60 33.48
N GLU A 18 16.66 -8.67 34.58
CA GLU A 18 16.84 -7.55 35.48
C GLU A 18 17.43 -6.29 34.84
N ARG A 19 18.24 -6.45 33.79
CA ARG A 19 18.79 -5.31 33.02
C ARG A 19 17.70 -4.61 32.22
N ILE A 20 16.75 -5.36 31.67
CA ILE A 20 15.57 -4.81 30.96
C ILE A 20 14.66 -4.09 31.95
N GLN A 21 14.43 -4.66 33.15
CA GLN A 21 13.64 -4.01 34.21
C GLN A 21 14.26 -2.67 34.59
N ARG A 22 15.60 -2.63 34.84
CA ARG A 22 16.34 -1.40 35.14
C ARG A 22 16.26 -0.37 34.01
N TRP A 23 16.33 -0.83 32.74
CA TRP A 23 16.17 0.04 31.57
C TRP A 23 14.79 0.69 31.56
N ILE A 24 13.71 -0.08 31.77
CA ILE A 24 12.32 0.40 31.82
C ILE A 24 12.19 1.50 32.86
N TRP A 25 12.74 1.30 34.08
CA TRP A 25 12.74 2.32 35.12
C TRP A 25 13.55 3.56 34.72
N SER A 26 14.69 3.40 34.06
CA SER A 26 15.50 4.54 33.62
C SER A 26 14.79 5.41 32.57
N GLN A 27 13.83 4.82 31.82
CA GLN A 27 12.96 5.56 30.89
C GLN A 27 11.79 6.28 31.60
N GLY A 28 11.69 6.20 32.94
CA GLY A 28 10.62 6.83 33.70
C GLY A 28 9.25 6.16 33.58
N TRP A 29 9.19 4.89 33.12
CA TRP A 29 7.93 4.18 33.01
C TRP A 29 7.47 3.68 34.37
N THR A 30 6.24 4.02 34.71
CA THR A 30 5.63 3.67 35.98
C THR A 30 4.84 2.37 35.96
N SER A 31 4.40 1.94 34.75
CA SER A 31 3.67 0.70 34.52
C SER A 31 3.91 0.21 33.09
N LEU A 32 3.74 -1.08 32.87
CA LEU A 32 3.65 -1.65 31.54
C LEU A 32 2.27 -1.35 30.92
N ARG A 33 2.21 -1.33 29.61
CA ARG A 33 0.93 -1.21 28.88
C ARG A 33 0.25 -2.57 28.77
N GLU A 34 -1.06 -2.58 28.64
CA GLU A 34 -1.87 -3.79 28.54
C GLU A 34 -1.32 -4.82 27.53
N VAL A 35 -0.95 -4.38 26.32
CA VAL A 35 -0.35 -5.26 25.30
C VAL A 35 0.96 -5.88 25.76
N GLN A 36 1.76 -5.15 26.55
CA GLN A 36 3.03 -5.63 27.09
C GLN A 36 2.80 -6.66 28.20
N GLU A 37 1.88 -6.40 29.11
CA GLU A 37 1.50 -7.32 30.18
C GLU A 37 1.08 -8.68 29.66
N TYR A 38 0.20 -8.71 28.66
CA TYR A 38 -0.27 -9.96 28.05
C TYR A 38 0.80 -10.65 27.17
N ALA A 39 1.64 -9.88 26.46
CA ALA A 39 2.65 -10.43 25.57
C ALA A 39 3.80 -11.13 26.30
N ILE A 40 4.24 -10.58 27.44
CA ILE A 40 5.43 -11.05 28.15
C ILE A 40 5.36 -12.55 28.49
N PRO A 41 4.34 -13.07 29.20
CA PRO A 41 4.31 -14.47 29.58
C PRO A 41 4.19 -15.41 28.35
N LEU A 42 3.43 -15.01 27.33
CA LEU A 42 3.25 -15.81 26.11
C LEU A 42 4.55 -15.93 25.31
N LEU A 43 5.24 -14.82 25.08
CA LEU A 43 6.46 -14.81 24.28
C LEU A 43 7.67 -15.40 25.01
N LEU A 44 7.70 -15.34 26.34
CA LEU A 44 8.70 -16.02 27.15
C LEU A 44 8.56 -17.55 27.05
N SER A 45 7.33 -18.08 26.97
CA SER A 45 7.12 -19.53 26.80
C SER A 45 7.67 -20.02 25.48
N GLY A 46 7.55 -19.23 24.41
CA GLY A 46 7.95 -19.56 23.05
C GLY A 46 7.24 -20.78 22.45
N ALA A 47 6.12 -21.21 23.05
CA ALA A 47 5.39 -22.39 22.65
C ALA A 47 4.43 -22.16 21.47
N THR A 48 3.99 -20.90 21.27
CA THR A 48 2.95 -20.54 20.30
C THR A 48 3.37 -19.35 19.44
N ASP A 49 2.81 -19.26 18.25
CA ASP A 49 2.88 -18.07 17.42
C ASP A 49 1.92 -17.01 17.96
N VAL A 50 2.32 -15.73 17.92
CA VAL A 50 1.55 -14.63 18.54
C VAL A 50 1.38 -13.46 17.57
N ILE A 51 0.17 -12.91 17.50
CA ILE A 51 -0.09 -11.62 16.82
C ILE A 51 -0.38 -10.56 17.88
N LEU A 52 0.38 -9.47 17.85
CA LEU A 52 0.16 -8.28 18.66
C LEU A 52 -0.58 -7.23 17.82
N ALA A 53 -1.89 -7.11 18.05
CA ALA A 53 -2.76 -6.15 17.37
C ALA A 53 -3.03 -4.97 18.31
N ALA A 54 -2.40 -3.83 18.05
CA ALA A 54 -2.58 -2.62 18.85
C ALA A 54 -2.20 -1.38 18.03
N ALA A 55 -2.68 -0.19 18.43
CA ALA A 55 -2.34 1.08 17.77
C ALA A 55 -0.82 1.28 17.67
N THR A 56 -0.38 2.12 16.72
CA THR A 56 1.06 2.39 16.48
C THR A 56 1.80 2.90 17.71
N SER A 57 1.12 3.64 18.60
CA SER A 57 1.68 4.19 19.85
C SER A 57 1.55 3.27 21.07
N ALA A 58 0.98 2.07 20.92
CA ALA A 58 0.70 1.19 22.03
C ALA A 58 1.92 0.42 22.61
N GLY A 59 3.12 0.61 22.07
CA GLY A 59 4.33 -0.05 22.55
C GLY A 59 4.45 -1.51 22.09
N LYS A 60 3.96 -1.85 20.89
CA LYS A 60 4.06 -3.20 20.29
C LYS A 60 5.50 -3.70 20.17
N THR A 61 6.42 -2.82 19.76
CA THR A 61 7.85 -3.18 19.62
C THR A 61 8.42 -3.65 20.93
N GLU A 62 8.20 -2.90 22.00
CA GLU A 62 8.65 -3.24 23.35
C GLU A 62 7.93 -4.50 23.86
N ALA A 63 6.62 -4.64 23.58
CA ALA A 63 5.84 -5.83 23.95
C ALA A 63 6.43 -7.12 23.33
N ALA A 64 6.97 -7.04 22.11
CA ALA A 64 7.65 -8.15 21.47
C ALA A 64 9.10 -8.33 21.95
N PHE A 65 9.90 -7.25 21.91
CA PHE A 65 11.35 -7.39 22.11
C PHE A 65 11.77 -7.61 23.55
N PHE A 66 11.08 -7.06 24.58
CA PHE A 66 11.45 -7.28 25.98
C PHE A 66 11.45 -8.78 26.34
N PRO A 67 10.36 -9.54 26.14
CA PRO A 67 10.36 -10.97 26.42
C PRO A 67 11.28 -11.76 25.50
N LEU A 68 11.38 -11.42 24.19
CA LEU A 68 12.24 -12.14 23.26
C LEU A 68 13.74 -11.96 23.59
N LEU A 69 14.18 -10.74 23.96
CA LEU A 69 15.52 -10.48 24.45
C LEU A 69 15.80 -11.19 25.78
N THR A 70 14.84 -11.18 26.71
CA THR A 70 14.93 -11.95 27.97
C THR A 70 15.13 -13.42 27.71
N ARG A 71 14.40 -14.00 26.74
CA ARG A 71 14.53 -15.40 26.34
C ARG A 71 15.87 -15.69 25.67
N LEU A 72 16.33 -14.78 24.82
CA LEU A 72 17.64 -14.89 24.16
C LEU A 72 18.79 -14.94 25.19
N LEU A 73 18.73 -14.07 26.21
CA LEU A 73 19.72 -14.01 27.27
C LEU A 73 19.72 -15.25 28.19
N LYS A 74 18.57 -15.90 28.36
CA LYS A 74 18.42 -17.13 29.17
C LYS A 74 18.68 -18.40 28.36
N SER A 75 18.95 -18.30 27.05
CA SER A 75 19.20 -19.44 26.18
C SER A 75 20.62 -19.98 26.38
N ASP A 76 20.76 -21.29 26.54
CA ASP A 76 22.06 -21.99 26.58
C ASP A 76 22.75 -22.08 25.22
N VAL A 77 22.13 -21.54 24.14
CA VAL A 77 22.69 -21.53 22.80
C VAL A 77 23.74 -20.41 22.69
N PRO A 78 25.03 -20.73 22.49
CA PRO A 78 26.10 -19.73 22.47
C PRO A 78 25.96 -18.66 21.39
N LEU A 79 25.28 -18.99 20.29
CA LEU A 79 25.01 -18.13 19.18
C LEU A 79 23.47 -18.10 18.96
N GLY A 80 22.87 -16.93 19.05
CA GLY A 80 21.43 -16.80 18.81
C GLY A 80 21.04 -15.36 18.53
N TYR A 81 20.05 -15.20 17.62
CA TYR A 81 19.55 -13.89 17.28
C TYR A 81 18.03 -13.91 17.00
N ILE A 82 17.41 -12.74 17.13
CA ILE A 82 16.03 -12.47 16.74
C ILE A 82 16.04 -11.97 15.31
N LEU A 83 15.31 -12.66 14.41
CA LEU A 83 15.11 -12.20 13.04
C LEU A 83 13.86 -11.32 12.98
N SER A 84 14.00 -10.05 12.64
CA SER A 84 12.88 -9.12 12.44
C SER A 84 12.75 -8.76 10.96
N ILE A 85 11.60 -9.05 10.37
CA ILE A 85 11.28 -8.71 8.96
C ILE A 85 10.44 -7.45 8.95
N SER A 86 10.94 -6.41 8.27
CA SER A 86 10.27 -5.12 8.16
C SER A 86 10.02 -4.74 6.69
N PRO A 87 8.86 -4.14 6.36
CA PRO A 87 8.52 -3.85 4.97
C PRO A 87 9.34 -2.71 4.33
N LEU A 88 9.94 -1.82 5.11
CA LEU A 88 10.60 -0.63 4.58
C LEU A 88 11.96 -0.37 5.23
N LYS A 89 12.92 0.14 4.45
CA LYS A 89 14.25 0.56 4.94
C LYS A 89 14.15 1.62 6.05
N ALA A 90 13.23 2.55 5.94
CA ALA A 90 13.03 3.59 6.94
C ALA A 90 12.59 3.03 8.29
N LEU A 91 11.70 2.01 8.29
CA LEU A 91 11.31 1.29 9.50
C LEU A 91 12.47 0.51 10.13
N ILE A 92 13.33 -0.09 9.30
CA ILE A 92 14.55 -0.77 9.78
C ILE A 92 15.46 0.22 10.52
N ASN A 93 15.69 1.38 9.94
CA ASN A 93 16.52 2.41 10.56
C ASN A 93 15.93 2.90 11.89
N ASP A 94 14.62 3.15 11.91
CA ASP A 94 13.90 3.58 13.12
C ASP A 94 13.95 2.51 14.23
N GLN A 95 13.62 1.27 13.92
CA GLN A 95 13.70 0.16 14.88
C GLN A 95 15.12 -0.09 15.35
N THR A 96 16.12 -0.01 14.44
CA THR A 96 17.52 -0.13 14.82
C THR A 96 17.90 0.95 15.84
N GLN A 97 17.55 2.21 15.57
CA GLN A 97 17.82 3.32 16.49
C GLN A 97 17.15 3.15 17.84
N ARG A 98 15.91 2.66 17.88
CA ARG A 98 15.14 2.44 19.12
C ARG A 98 15.66 1.28 19.95
N LEU A 99 16.08 0.17 19.30
CA LEU A 99 16.56 -1.02 20.02
C LEU A 99 18.02 -0.92 20.43
N THR A 100 18.84 -0.12 19.77
CA THR A 100 20.28 0.01 20.04
C THR A 100 20.57 0.34 21.51
N PRO A 101 19.97 1.35 22.17
CA PRO A 101 20.31 1.68 23.56
C PRO A 101 20.00 0.55 24.56
N LEU A 102 18.90 -0.17 24.34
CA LEU A 102 18.55 -1.34 25.15
C LEU A 102 19.52 -2.50 24.91
N CYS A 103 19.78 -2.80 23.64
CA CYS A 103 20.62 -3.94 23.28
C CYS A 103 22.10 -3.72 23.65
N GLU A 104 22.60 -2.48 23.61
CA GLU A 104 23.93 -2.13 24.11
C GLU A 104 24.06 -2.42 25.63
N LEU A 105 23.03 -2.09 26.43
CA LEU A 105 22.98 -2.45 27.85
C LEU A 105 22.98 -3.96 28.09
N LEU A 106 22.51 -4.74 27.12
CA LEU A 106 22.44 -6.20 27.18
C LEU A 106 23.66 -6.90 26.56
N ASP A 107 24.63 -6.14 26.04
CA ASP A 107 25.78 -6.63 25.26
C ASP A 107 25.35 -7.42 23.99
N LEU A 108 24.24 -7.03 23.38
CA LEU A 108 23.68 -7.65 22.18
C LEU A 108 23.79 -6.70 20.98
N PRO A 109 24.37 -7.12 19.84
CA PRO A 109 24.43 -6.31 18.65
C PRO A 109 23.05 -6.16 17.99
N VAL A 110 22.77 -4.99 17.41
CA VAL A 110 21.63 -4.74 16.54
C VAL A 110 22.13 -4.41 15.15
N LEU A 111 21.63 -5.11 14.13
CA LEU A 111 21.96 -4.85 12.74
C LEU A 111 20.69 -4.61 11.92
N GLY A 112 20.53 -3.39 11.41
CA GLY A 112 19.62 -3.14 10.30
C GLY A 112 20.28 -3.59 8.99
N TRP A 113 19.64 -4.52 8.24
CA TRP A 113 20.20 -5.07 7.01
C TRP A 113 19.37 -4.66 5.80
N HIS A 114 19.89 -3.72 5.03
CA HIS A 114 19.33 -3.28 3.74
C HIS A 114 20.45 -2.89 2.77
N GLY A 115 20.10 -2.44 1.56
CA GLY A 115 21.07 -2.16 0.49
C GLY A 115 22.20 -1.21 0.87
N ASP A 116 21.90 -0.21 1.72
CA ASP A 116 22.82 0.88 2.04
C ASP A 116 23.80 0.53 3.18
N VAL A 117 23.69 -0.65 3.81
CA VAL A 117 24.57 -1.10 4.89
C VAL A 117 25.83 -1.74 4.31
N SER A 118 27.00 -1.38 4.87
CA SER A 118 28.29 -1.84 4.38
C SER A 118 28.46 -3.37 4.42
N ALA A 119 29.17 -3.90 3.43
CA ALA A 119 29.44 -5.33 3.33
C ALA A 119 30.19 -5.88 4.56
N SER A 120 31.10 -5.08 5.16
CA SER A 120 31.85 -5.45 6.36
C SER A 120 30.96 -5.72 7.57
N ARG A 121 29.96 -4.86 7.83
CA ARG A 121 28.98 -5.08 8.92
C ARG A 121 28.13 -6.33 8.70
N LYS A 122 27.71 -6.56 7.45
CA LYS A 122 26.95 -7.76 7.06
C LYS A 122 27.77 -9.03 7.26
N GLN A 123 29.05 -9.02 6.85
CA GLN A 123 29.96 -10.15 7.05
C GLN A 123 30.26 -10.41 8.52
N LYS A 124 30.43 -9.34 9.33
CA LYS A 124 30.60 -9.47 10.77
C LYS A 124 29.42 -10.21 11.41
N PHE A 125 28.19 -9.77 11.09
CA PHE A 125 26.98 -10.44 11.60
C PHE A 125 26.92 -11.92 11.20
N LEU A 126 27.22 -12.26 9.94
CA LEU A 126 27.20 -13.67 9.47
C LEU A 126 28.25 -14.55 10.18
N LYS A 127 29.28 -13.98 10.79
CA LYS A 127 30.24 -14.72 11.63
C LYS A 127 29.78 -14.86 13.07
N GLU A 128 29.15 -13.82 13.62
CA GLU A 128 28.76 -13.74 15.03
C GLU A 128 27.36 -14.30 15.28
N MET A 129 26.39 -14.09 14.35
CA MET A 129 25.01 -14.56 14.39
C MET A 129 24.35 -14.38 15.75
N SER A 130 24.50 -13.20 16.35
CA SER A 130 23.98 -12.89 17.69
C SER A 130 23.21 -11.58 17.70
N GLY A 131 22.30 -11.38 18.69
CA GLY A 131 21.57 -10.16 18.93
C GLY A 131 20.28 -10.00 18.14
N VAL A 132 20.10 -8.91 17.42
CA VAL A 132 18.90 -8.60 16.64
C VAL A 132 19.27 -8.27 15.20
N LEU A 133 18.69 -9.00 14.25
CA LEU A 133 18.77 -8.71 12.81
C LEU A 133 17.44 -8.18 12.31
N ILE A 134 17.42 -6.95 11.80
CA ILE A 134 16.25 -6.34 11.18
C ILE A 134 16.50 -6.26 9.67
N ILE A 135 15.66 -6.89 8.86
CA ILE A 135 15.92 -7.10 7.43
C ILE A 135 14.67 -6.90 6.57
N THR A 136 14.83 -6.47 5.31
CA THR A 136 13.73 -6.50 4.34
C THR A 136 13.59 -7.88 3.70
N PRO A 137 12.38 -8.26 3.19
CA PRO A 137 12.20 -9.50 2.45
C PRO A 137 13.17 -9.66 1.28
N GLU A 138 13.41 -8.59 0.52
CA GLU A 138 14.31 -8.59 -0.64
C GLU A 138 15.77 -8.83 -0.23
N SER A 139 16.19 -8.25 0.89
CA SER A 139 17.54 -8.47 1.42
C SER A 139 17.72 -9.90 1.95
N LEU A 140 16.65 -10.47 2.54
CA LEU A 140 16.65 -11.86 2.98
C LEU A 140 16.68 -12.81 1.77
N GLU A 141 15.91 -12.53 0.70
CA GLU A 141 15.95 -13.27 -0.56
C GLU A 141 17.37 -13.26 -1.17
N ALA A 142 17.98 -12.06 -1.23
CA ALA A 142 19.35 -11.90 -1.71
C ALA A 142 20.37 -12.72 -0.89
N LEU A 143 20.14 -12.85 0.42
CA LEU A 143 20.98 -13.71 1.28
C LEU A 143 20.82 -15.18 0.90
N PHE A 144 19.60 -15.65 0.66
CA PHE A 144 19.33 -17.03 0.24
C PHE A 144 20.01 -17.35 -1.10
N VAL A 145 19.84 -16.49 -2.09
CA VAL A 145 20.38 -16.69 -3.44
C VAL A 145 21.91 -16.62 -3.44
N ASN A 146 22.50 -15.58 -2.82
CA ASN A 146 23.95 -15.33 -2.94
C ASN A 146 24.80 -16.04 -1.87
N LYS A 147 24.21 -16.56 -0.81
CA LYS A 147 24.90 -17.17 0.34
C LYS A 147 24.24 -18.48 0.76
N GLY A 148 23.74 -19.26 -0.20
CA GLY A 148 23.00 -20.51 0.03
C GLY A 148 23.67 -21.45 1.02
N THR A 149 25.01 -21.61 0.95
CA THR A 149 25.81 -22.44 1.85
C THR A 149 25.82 -21.94 3.31
N THR A 150 25.59 -20.67 3.55
CA THR A 150 25.53 -20.07 4.89
C THR A 150 24.14 -20.25 5.54
N ILE A 151 23.09 -20.47 4.73
CA ILE A 151 21.70 -20.51 5.21
C ILE A 151 21.46 -21.54 6.32
N PRO A 152 21.99 -22.77 6.30
CA PRO A 152 21.77 -23.71 7.39
C PRO A 152 22.29 -23.21 8.76
N ALA A 153 23.46 -22.56 8.79
CA ALA A 153 23.99 -21.96 10.02
C ALA A 153 23.16 -20.75 10.45
N PHE A 154 22.83 -19.86 9.50
CA PHE A 154 21.97 -18.70 9.71
C PHE A 154 20.60 -19.11 10.29
N ALA A 155 19.95 -20.10 9.73
CA ALA A 155 18.66 -20.57 10.17
C ALA A 155 18.69 -21.22 11.56
N ARG A 156 19.70 -22.05 11.86
CA ARG A 156 19.84 -22.68 13.19
C ARG A 156 20.08 -21.66 14.30
N ALA A 157 20.79 -20.58 14.02
CA ALA A 157 21.07 -19.52 14.99
C ALA A 157 19.83 -18.61 15.27
N ALA A 158 18.89 -18.48 14.35
CA ALA A 158 17.68 -17.70 14.55
C ALA A 158 16.79 -18.35 15.62
N GLN A 159 16.42 -17.62 16.68
CA GLN A 159 15.63 -18.14 17.80
C GLN A 159 14.13 -17.92 17.62
N CYS A 160 13.74 -16.86 16.96
CA CYS A 160 12.36 -16.51 16.61
C CYS A 160 12.32 -15.53 15.44
N VAL A 161 11.16 -15.39 14.84
CA VAL A 161 10.91 -14.39 13.80
C VAL A 161 9.87 -13.39 14.26
N VAL A 162 10.16 -12.09 14.09
CA VAL A 162 9.22 -11.00 14.23
C VAL A 162 8.87 -10.46 12.85
N ILE A 163 7.58 -10.32 12.53
CA ILE A 163 7.12 -9.71 11.28
C ILE A 163 6.46 -8.39 11.65
N ASP A 164 7.13 -7.29 11.33
CA ASP A 164 6.61 -5.95 11.58
C ASP A 164 5.64 -5.52 10.49
N GLU A 165 4.64 -4.72 10.86
CA GLU A 165 3.55 -4.28 9.98
C GLU A 165 2.93 -5.45 9.18
N LEU A 166 2.59 -6.55 9.89
CA LEU A 166 2.09 -7.81 9.33
C LEU A 166 1.00 -7.59 8.27
N HIS A 167 0.09 -6.65 8.52
CA HIS A 167 -1.02 -6.33 7.61
C HIS A 167 -0.56 -5.88 6.21
N SER A 168 0.65 -5.33 6.09
CA SER A 168 1.20 -4.89 4.80
C SER A 168 1.64 -6.02 3.88
N PHE A 169 1.71 -7.23 4.41
CA PHE A 169 2.12 -8.43 3.67
C PHE A 169 0.93 -9.29 3.24
N ILE A 170 -0.18 -9.29 4.00
CA ILE A 170 -1.30 -10.19 3.77
C ILE A 170 -1.94 -9.93 2.40
N GLY A 171 -2.08 -10.96 1.56
CA GLY A 171 -2.68 -10.87 0.23
C GLY A 171 -1.83 -10.17 -0.83
N THR A 172 -0.52 -10.06 -0.63
CA THR A 172 0.41 -9.44 -1.59
C THR A 172 1.46 -10.42 -2.11
N GLU A 173 2.03 -10.14 -3.30
CA GLU A 173 3.17 -10.90 -3.86
C GLU A 173 4.33 -10.95 -2.85
N ARG A 174 4.65 -9.81 -2.25
CA ARG A 174 5.69 -9.69 -1.23
C ARG A 174 5.40 -10.53 0.01
N GLY A 175 4.13 -10.65 0.37
CA GLY A 175 3.70 -11.48 1.49
C GLY A 175 3.91 -12.97 1.23
N LYS A 176 3.64 -13.45 0.03
CA LYS A 176 3.92 -14.84 -0.37
C LYS A 176 5.44 -15.12 -0.39
N GLN A 177 6.25 -14.15 -0.82
CA GLN A 177 7.70 -14.22 -0.71
C GLN A 177 8.15 -14.41 0.75
N VAL A 178 7.61 -13.61 1.68
CA VAL A 178 7.92 -13.75 3.12
C VAL A 178 7.53 -15.11 3.64
N GLN A 179 6.33 -15.62 3.35
CA GLN A 179 5.89 -16.95 3.75
C GLN A 179 6.86 -18.04 3.26
N SER A 180 7.28 -17.98 1.99
CA SER A 180 8.25 -18.92 1.41
C SER A 180 9.62 -18.86 2.11
N LEU A 181 10.13 -17.66 2.33
CA LEU A 181 11.42 -17.47 3.03
C LEU A 181 11.38 -18.01 4.46
N LEU A 182 10.29 -17.77 5.20
CA LEU A 182 10.11 -18.29 6.55
C LEU A 182 10.07 -19.81 6.59
N HIS A 183 9.35 -20.44 5.67
CA HIS A 183 9.32 -21.89 5.57
C HIS A 183 10.70 -22.48 5.23
N ARG A 184 11.40 -21.84 4.30
CA ARG A 184 12.78 -22.25 3.93
C ARG A 184 13.77 -22.09 5.09
N ILE A 185 13.58 -21.09 5.97
CA ILE A 185 14.36 -20.95 7.22
C ILE A 185 14.08 -22.13 8.14
N GLU A 186 12.81 -22.50 8.36
CA GLU A 186 12.45 -23.64 9.22
C GLU A 186 12.98 -24.97 8.68
N LEU A 187 12.90 -25.18 7.36
CA LEU A 187 13.51 -26.36 6.71
C LEU A 187 15.04 -26.41 6.91
N ALA A 188 15.72 -25.27 6.77
CA ALA A 188 17.17 -25.19 6.95
C ALA A 188 17.61 -25.33 8.42
N ALA A 189 16.74 -24.93 9.36
CA ALA A 189 16.96 -25.08 10.80
C ALA A 189 16.60 -26.46 11.33
N ASP A 190 15.84 -27.25 10.55
CA ASP A 190 15.25 -28.52 10.94
C ASP A 190 14.40 -28.43 12.22
N ARG A 191 13.68 -27.31 12.36
CA ARG A 191 12.76 -27.05 13.48
C ARG A 191 11.73 -25.99 13.17
N LYS A 192 10.55 -26.11 13.81
CA LYS A 192 9.53 -25.06 13.82
C LYS A 192 10.06 -23.85 14.62
N MET A 193 9.87 -22.64 14.10
CA MET A 193 10.37 -21.42 14.71
C MET A 193 9.19 -20.55 15.17
N PRO A 194 9.17 -20.07 16.43
CA PRO A 194 8.11 -19.18 16.89
C PRO A 194 8.05 -17.90 16.07
N ARG A 195 6.87 -17.48 15.68
CA ARG A 195 6.60 -16.28 14.87
C ARG A 195 5.79 -15.26 15.67
N VAL A 196 6.17 -14.01 15.56
CA VAL A 196 5.46 -12.89 16.19
C VAL A 196 5.08 -11.89 15.11
N GLY A 197 3.78 -11.66 14.93
CA GLY A 197 3.26 -10.65 14.01
C GLY A 197 2.91 -9.36 14.75
N LEU A 198 3.44 -8.22 14.30
CA LEU A 198 3.07 -6.90 14.81
C LEU A 198 2.18 -6.19 13.80
N SER A 199 1.02 -5.71 14.24
CA SER A 199 0.09 -5.00 13.35
C SER A 199 -0.63 -3.86 14.06
N ALA A 200 -0.81 -2.75 13.34
CA ALA A 200 -1.61 -1.62 13.83
C ALA A 200 -3.09 -1.75 13.43
N THR A 201 -3.37 -2.47 12.34
CA THR A 201 -4.70 -2.60 11.76
C THR A 201 -4.89 -4.02 11.26
N LEU A 202 -5.87 -4.75 11.81
CA LEU A 202 -6.29 -6.04 11.28
C LEU A 202 -7.79 -5.94 10.96
N GLY A 203 -8.15 -6.14 9.71
CA GLY A 203 -9.54 -6.23 9.28
C GLY A 203 -10.16 -7.58 9.67
N ASP A 204 -9.35 -8.64 9.54
CA ASP A 204 -9.73 -10.00 9.90
C ASP A 204 -8.54 -10.69 10.61
N LYS A 205 -8.76 -11.09 11.85
CA LYS A 205 -7.74 -11.74 12.70
C LYS A 205 -7.46 -13.17 12.28
N SER A 206 -8.47 -13.88 11.79
CA SER A 206 -8.33 -15.28 11.33
C SER A 206 -7.46 -15.35 10.08
N LEU A 207 -7.65 -14.44 9.14
CA LEU A 207 -6.80 -14.32 7.95
C LEU A 207 -5.35 -13.95 8.30
N ALA A 208 -5.16 -13.08 9.29
CA ALA A 208 -3.82 -12.73 9.76
C ALA A 208 -3.11 -13.90 10.43
N ALA A 209 -3.84 -14.70 11.22
CA ALA A 209 -3.34 -15.90 11.86
C ALA A 209 -2.97 -16.98 10.83
N GLU A 210 -3.83 -17.20 9.84
CA GLU A 210 -3.57 -18.12 8.73
C GLU A 210 -2.38 -17.66 7.87
N TYR A 211 -2.25 -16.35 7.63
CA TYR A 211 -1.08 -15.81 6.96
C TYR A 211 0.20 -16.05 7.76
N LEU A 212 0.19 -15.83 9.09
CA LEU A 212 1.36 -16.01 9.95
C LEU A 212 1.80 -17.48 9.99
N ARG A 213 0.83 -18.41 10.02
CA ARG A 213 1.09 -19.87 10.06
C ARG A 213 0.13 -20.60 9.11
N PRO A 214 0.47 -20.75 7.82
CA PRO A 214 -0.38 -21.44 6.85
C PRO A 214 -0.76 -22.86 7.29
N GLY A 215 -2.06 -23.17 7.24
CA GLY A 215 -2.63 -24.45 7.67
C GLY A 215 -2.78 -24.64 9.19
N PHE A 216 -2.28 -23.69 9.99
CA PHE A 216 -2.28 -23.76 11.46
C PHE A 216 -2.68 -22.44 12.10
N GLY A 217 -3.44 -21.59 11.41
CA GLY A 217 -3.87 -20.29 11.92
C GLY A 217 -4.67 -20.39 13.24
N ASN A 218 -5.37 -21.48 13.48
CA ASN A 218 -6.10 -21.76 14.73
C ASN A 218 -5.19 -21.94 15.96
N GLU A 219 -3.90 -22.24 15.77
CA GLU A 219 -2.90 -22.34 16.85
C GLU A 219 -2.28 -20.99 17.21
N VAL A 220 -2.50 -19.96 16.40
CA VAL A 220 -1.93 -18.61 16.60
C VAL A 220 -2.74 -17.85 17.63
N GLN A 221 -2.09 -17.32 18.66
CA GLN A 221 -2.74 -16.49 19.66
C GLN A 221 -2.71 -15.01 19.22
N THR A 222 -3.84 -14.33 19.35
CA THR A 222 -3.93 -12.89 19.04
C THR A 222 -4.20 -12.09 20.30
N ILE A 223 -3.29 -11.18 20.64
CA ILE A 223 -3.48 -10.17 21.68
C ILE A 223 -4.01 -8.92 20.99
N ASP A 224 -5.23 -8.52 21.34
CA ASP A 224 -5.89 -7.32 20.85
C ASP A 224 -6.04 -6.35 22.03
N ALA A 225 -5.09 -5.42 22.15
CA ALA A 225 -5.21 -4.39 23.18
C ALA A 225 -6.24 -3.35 22.72
N ALA A 226 -7.27 -3.18 23.54
CA ALA A 226 -8.31 -2.18 23.30
C ALA A 226 -7.65 -0.79 23.14
N THR A 227 -7.88 -0.16 22.02
CA THR A 227 -7.49 1.24 21.85
C THR A 227 -8.43 2.06 22.73
N GLU A 228 -7.91 2.62 23.83
CA GLU A 228 -8.65 3.65 24.56
C GLU A 228 -9.14 4.70 23.55
N GLY A 229 -10.42 5.07 23.67
CA GLY A 229 -11.06 5.98 22.73
C GLY A 229 -10.41 7.35 22.80
N TYR A 230 -9.53 7.65 21.84
CA TYR A 230 -9.06 9.01 21.64
C TYR A 230 -10.20 9.88 21.13
N GLU A 231 -10.31 11.11 21.63
CA GLU A 231 -11.20 12.12 21.05
C GLU A 231 -10.81 12.33 19.58
N LEU A 232 -11.76 12.15 18.67
CA LEU A 232 -11.55 12.38 17.24
C LEU A 232 -12.16 13.74 16.84
N LYS A 233 -11.31 14.67 16.37
CA LYS A 233 -11.72 15.92 15.75
C LYS A 233 -11.64 15.78 14.24
N LEU A 234 -12.79 15.84 13.59
CA LEU A 234 -12.94 15.54 12.17
C LEU A 234 -13.65 16.68 11.45
N ILE A 235 -13.16 17.04 10.27
CA ILE A 235 -13.85 17.93 9.33
C ILE A 235 -13.61 17.47 7.89
N VAL A 236 -14.69 17.49 7.09
CA VAL A 236 -14.64 17.33 5.63
C VAL A 236 -15.03 18.65 4.98
N LYS A 237 -14.14 19.21 4.17
CA LYS A 237 -14.32 20.50 3.49
C LYS A 237 -14.54 20.31 2.00
N GLY A 238 -15.53 21.01 1.45
CA GLY A 238 -15.83 21.06 0.03
C GLY A 238 -15.14 22.21 -0.68
N TYR A 239 -14.62 21.94 -1.87
CA TYR A 239 -14.04 22.94 -2.78
C TYR A 239 -14.60 22.75 -4.17
N SER A 240 -15.05 23.85 -4.80
CA SER A 240 -15.48 23.87 -6.19
C SER A 240 -14.29 24.04 -7.13
N ASP A 241 -14.21 23.17 -8.14
CA ASP A 241 -13.29 23.35 -9.26
C ASP A 241 -14.09 23.97 -10.42
N GLU A 242 -13.86 25.24 -10.69
CA GLU A 242 -14.55 25.97 -11.74
C GLU A 242 -14.17 25.42 -13.12
N TRP A 243 -15.17 25.09 -13.92
CA TRP A 243 -14.97 24.68 -15.30
C TRP A 243 -14.66 25.91 -16.18
N THR A 244 -13.39 26.21 -16.42
CA THR A 244 -13.00 27.19 -17.44
C THR A 244 -13.09 26.56 -18.82
N ALA A 245 -14.08 26.96 -19.61
CA ALA A 245 -14.19 26.54 -21.01
C ALA A 245 -12.89 26.89 -21.76
N PRO A 246 -12.39 26.02 -22.65
CA PRO A 246 -11.27 26.38 -23.51
C PRO A 246 -11.67 27.64 -24.30
N PRO A 247 -10.75 28.62 -24.46
CA PRO A 247 -11.04 29.79 -25.28
C PRO A 247 -11.48 29.31 -26.67
N LYS A 248 -12.63 29.83 -27.14
CA LYS A 248 -13.07 29.57 -28.53
C LYS A 248 -11.95 30.00 -29.46
N PRO A 249 -11.58 29.20 -30.48
CA PRO A 249 -10.67 29.69 -31.51
C PRO A 249 -11.34 30.93 -32.12
N GLY A 250 -10.64 32.06 -32.05
CA GLY A 250 -11.08 33.29 -32.70
C GLY A 250 -11.23 33.07 -34.22
N PRO A 251 -12.04 33.88 -34.93
CA PRO A 251 -12.12 33.80 -36.37
C PRO A 251 -10.71 33.96 -36.97
N VAL A 252 -10.39 33.05 -37.88
CA VAL A 252 -9.15 33.05 -38.61
C VAL A 252 -9.28 34.18 -39.65
N ASP A 253 -8.79 35.38 -39.35
CA ASP A 253 -8.50 36.38 -40.37
C ASP A 253 -7.18 36.02 -41.01
N ASN A 254 -7.21 35.89 -42.35
CA ASN A 254 -6.08 35.58 -43.18
C ASN A 254 -5.05 36.73 -43.19
N GLU A 255 -3.79 36.29 -43.31
CA GLU A 255 -2.63 37.07 -43.80
C GLU A 255 -2.05 38.09 -42.81
N ILE A 256 -0.91 37.67 -42.21
CA ILE A 256 0.40 38.39 -42.27
C ILE A 256 1.44 37.44 -41.62
N GLU A 257 2.50 37.13 -42.39
CA GLU A 257 3.71 36.47 -41.92
C GLU A 257 4.41 37.31 -40.83
N ALA A 258 4.60 36.74 -39.67
CA ALA A 258 5.53 37.28 -38.65
C ALA A 258 6.18 36.08 -37.90
N PRO A 259 7.40 36.24 -37.37
CA PRO A 259 8.34 35.17 -37.12
C PRO A 259 7.92 34.26 -35.96
N GLU A 260 8.27 32.97 -36.10
CA GLU A 260 8.09 31.91 -35.13
C GLU A 260 8.79 32.25 -33.79
N GLU A 261 8.05 32.83 -32.86
CA GLU A 261 8.27 32.59 -31.44
C GLU A 261 7.18 31.61 -30.97
N SER A 262 7.59 30.36 -30.80
CA SER A 262 6.74 29.32 -30.28
C SER A 262 6.33 29.61 -28.83
N ILE A 263 5.19 30.28 -28.66
CA ILE A 263 4.52 30.36 -27.36
C ILE A 263 3.92 28.97 -27.10
N ASP A 264 4.60 28.19 -26.27
CA ASP A 264 4.13 26.93 -25.73
C ASP A 264 2.74 27.14 -25.10
N LYS A 265 1.71 26.59 -25.75
CA LYS A 265 0.35 26.57 -25.17
C LYS A 265 0.37 25.73 -23.91
N PRO A 266 -0.19 26.20 -22.78
CA PRO A 266 -0.28 25.40 -21.58
C PRO A 266 -1.07 24.13 -21.85
N LYS A 267 -0.47 22.97 -21.54
CA LYS A 267 -1.13 21.66 -21.60
C LYS A 267 -2.20 21.57 -20.52
N ASP A 268 -3.21 20.73 -20.70
CA ASP A 268 -4.42 20.58 -19.88
C ASP A 268 -4.23 20.45 -18.35
N ASP A 269 -3.01 20.17 -17.87
CA ASP A 269 -2.66 20.11 -16.44
C ASP A 269 -2.55 21.49 -15.74
N GLU A 270 -2.44 22.61 -16.46
CA GLU A 270 -2.44 23.96 -15.85
C GLU A 270 -3.85 24.50 -15.54
N ARG A 271 -4.90 23.75 -15.92
CA ARG A 271 -6.30 24.19 -15.82
C ARG A 271 -7.06 23.75 -14.55
N SER A 272 -6.43 22.91 -13.69
CA SER A 272 -7.03 22.44 -12.41
C SER A 272 -6.69 23.40 -11.26
N GLY A 273 -6.87 24.70 -11.43
CA GLY A 273 -6.15 25.66 -10.60
C GLY A 273 -6.86 26.19 -9.37
N SER A 274 -8.16 26.45 -9.41
CA SER A 274 -8.80 27.25 -8.37
C SER A 274 -8.96 26.50 -7.05
N ALA A 275 -9.45 25.28 -7.08
CA ALA A 275 -9.63 24.45 -5.88
C ALA A 275 -8.29 24.08 -5.22
N MET A 276 -7.29 23.70 -6.03
CA MET A 276 -5.96 23.34 -5.51
C MET A 276 -5.26 24.54 -4.84
N LEU A 277 -5.39 25.74 -5.41
CA LEU A 277 -4.86 26.97 -4.84
C LEU A 277 -5.60 27.36 -3.55
N ALA A 278 -6.93 27.19 -3.50
CA ALA A 278 -7.74 27.47 -2.31
C ALA A 278 -7.40 26.48 -1.17
N ILE A 279 -7.17 25.20 -1.48
CA ILE A 279 -6.70 24.22 -0.50
C ILE A 279 -5.30 24.61 -0.01
N ALA A 280 -4.37 24.96 -0.90
CA ALA A 280 -3.02 25.40 -0.51
C ALA A 280 -3.06 26.62 0.41
N ASP A 281 -3.97 27.59 0.14
CA ASP A 281 -4.20 28.75 0.99
C ASP A 281 -4.71 28.35 2.39
N TYR A 282 -5.67 27.44 2.44
CA TYR A 282 -6.19 26.92 3.71
C TYR A 282 -5.10 26.20 4.51
N LEU A 283 -4.32 25.32 3.86
CA LEU A 283 -3.22 24.58 4.51
C LEU A 283 -2.17 25.55 5.07
N TYR A 284 -1.80 26.56 4.30
CA TYR A 284 -0.85 27.58 4.73
C TYR A 284 -1.32 28.31 5.98
N ARG A 285 -2.58 28.78 6.00
CA ARG A 285 -3.13 29.57 7.13
C ARG A 285 -3.35 28.75 8.39
N HIS A 286 -3.64 27.44 8.28
CA HIS A 286 -4.10 26.65 9.42
C HIS A 286 -3.12 25.60 9.92
N LEU A 287 -2.08 25.25 9.14
CA LEU A 287 -1.14 24.20 9.51
C LEU A 287 0.22 24.75 9.94
N ARG A 288 0.52 26.00 9.66
CA ARG A 288 1.77 26.63 10.13
C ARG A 288 1.84 26.64 11.67
N GLY A 289 3.08 26.62 12.19
CA GLY A 289 3.36 26.62 13.63
C GLY A 289 3.08 25.28 14.32
N SER A 290 2.86 24.20 13.57
CA SER A 290 2.70 22.85 14.14
C SER A 290 3.11 21.77 13.15
N ASN A 291 3.44 20.58 13.66
CA ASN A 291 3.80 19.45 12.83
C ASN A 291 2.55 18.75 12.28
N ASN A 292 2.45 18.59 10.97
CA ASN A 292 1.32 17.96 10.31
C ASN A 292 1.75 17.02 9.19
N LEU A 293 0.87 16.10 8.82
CA LEU A 293 1.00 15.30 7.62
C LEU A 293 -0.11 15.64 6.62
N ILE A 294 0.26 15.77 5.34
CA ILE A 294 -0.65 16.12 4.25
C ILE A 294 -0.55 15.02 3.18
N PHE A 295 -1.66 14.37 2.87
CA PHE A 295 -1.73 13.26 1.92
C PHE A 295 -2.57 13.60 0.69
N PRO A 296 -1.96 14.03 -0.44
CA PRO A 296 -2.67 14.39 -1.68
C PRO A 296 -2.81 13.23 -2.68
N ASN A 297 -2.58 11.99 -2.28
CA ASN A 297 -2.74 10.73 -3.02
C ASN A 297 -1.83 10.51 -4.25
N SER A 298 -1.11 11.50 -4.76
CA SER A 298 -0.18 11.31 -5.88
C SER A 298 1.12 12.10 -5.68
N ARG A 299 2.22 11.60 -6.26
CA ARG A 299 3.53 12.25 -6.23
C ARG A 299 3.47 13.64 -6.90
N SER A 300 2.75 13.77 -8.02
CA SER A 300 2.57 15.08 -8.70
C SER A 300 1.91 16.11 -7.79
N LYS A 301 0.85 15.72 -7.07
CA LYS A 301 0.17 16.62 -6.13
C LYS A 301 1.03 16.93 -4.90
N VAL A 302 1.86 15.97 -4.44
CA VAL A 302 2.86 16.23 -3.38
C VAL A 302 3.78 17.37 -3.81
N GLU A 303 4.36 17.26 -5.00
CA GLU A 303 5.27 18.26 -5.54
C GLU A 303 4.58 19.62 -5.77
N TYR A 304 3.35 19.59 -6.29
CA TYR A 304 2.56 20.81 -6.51
C TYR A 304 2.31 21.56 -5.19
N TYR A 305 1.77 20.89 -4.18
CA TYR A 305 1.48 21.54 -2.90
C TYR A 305 2.73 21.97 -2.17
N ALA A 306 3.82 21.21 -2.24
CA ALA A 306 5.10 21.57 -1.66
C ALA A 306 5.66 22.87 -2.29
N ASP A 307 5.63 22.99 -3.62
CA ASP A 307 6.05 24.22 -4.33
C ASP A 307 5.16 25.42 -3.97
N GLN A 308 3.83 25.24 -3.99
CA GLN A 308 2.90 26.32 -3.69
C GLN A 308 3.05 26.86 -2.27
N LEU A 309 3.18 25.96 -1.28
CA LEU A 309 3.32 26.33 0.12
C LEU A 309 4.67 26.94 0.43
N ARG A 310 5.76 26.40 -0.15
CA ARG A 310 7.11 26.97 -0.04
C ARG A 310 7.16 28.40 -0.62
N ARG A 311 6.60 28.62 -1.81
CA ARG A 311 6.56 29.95 -2.43
C ARG A 311 5.79 30.98 -1.59
N ARG A 312 4.73 30.57 -0.90
CA ARG A 312 4.03 31.46 0.03
C ARG A 312 4.90 31.84 1.21
N CYS A 313 5.64 30.88 1.78
CA CYS A 313 6.63 31.20 2.80
C CYS A 313 7.68 32.20 2.29
N GLU A 314 8.18 32.01 1.07
CA GLU A 314 9.15 32.93 0.45
C GLU A 314 8.56 34.33 0.21
N MET A 315 7.32 34.41 -0.28
CA MET A 315 6.66 35.73 -0.52
C MET A 315 6.40 36.50 0.78
N GLU A 316 6.11 35.79 1.86
CA GLU A 316 5.89 36.40 3.19
C GLU A 316 7.19 36.57 3.98
N GLY A 317 8.34 36.17 3.45
CA GLY A 317 9.65 36.31 4.09
C GLY A 317 9.78 35.44 5.37
N VAL A 318 9.08 34.32 5.45
CA VAL A 318 9.09 33.39 6.60
C VAL A 318 9.80 32.09 6.26
N PRO A 319 10.35 31.36 7.27
CA PRO A 319 10.97 30.05 7.05
C PRO A 319 9.99 29.06 6.42
N ASN A 320 10.52 28.18 5.56
CA ASN A 320 9.72 27.10 4.98
C ASN A 320 9.41 26.04 6.02
N GLU A 321 8.12 25.76 6.23
CA GLU A 321 7.65 24.72 7.12
C GLU A 321 7.08 23.49 6.35
N PHE A 322 7.15 23.47 5.01
CA PHE A 322 6.47 22.48 4.17
C PHE A 322 7.45 21.70 3.31
N TRP A 323 7.50 20.38 3.52
CA TRP A 323 8.49 19.48 2.95
C TRP A 323 7.83 18.36 2.13
N PRO A 324 8.25 18.12 0.87
CA PRO A 324 7.77 16.96 0.13
C PRO A 324 8.40 15.67 0.66
N HIS A 325 7.63 14.56 0.65
CA HIS A 325 8.13 13.25 1.04
C HIS A 325 7.46 12.13 0.22
N HIS A 326 8.19 11.54 -0.74
CA HIS A 326 7.72 10.39 -1.51
C HIS A 326 8.90 9.53 -2.00
N GLY A 327 8.60 8.30 -2.46
CA GLY A 327 9.60 7.30 -2.79
C GLY A 327 10.58 7.68 -3.91
N SER A 328 10.20 8.62 -4.81
CA SER A 328 11.07 9.07 -5.91
C SER A 328 12.11 10.12 -5.51
N LEU A 329 11.99 10.71 -4.32
CA LEU A 329 13.01 11.63 -3.81
C LEU A 329 14.28 10.89 -3.42
N SER A 330 15.44 11.56 -3.53
CA SER A 330 16.69 11.04 -3.02
C SER A 330 16.60 10.75 -1.51
N ARG A 331 17.54 9.96 -1.02
CA ARG A 331 17.62 9.63 0.41
C ARG A 331 17.80 10.88 1.25
N GLU A 332 18.69 11.77 0.80
CA GLU A 332 19.05 13.01 1.51
C GLU A 332 17.82 13.91 1.68
N LEU A 333 17.04 14.12 0.62
CA LEU A 333 15.83 14.95 0.67
C LEU A 333 14.74 14.36 1.60
N ARG A 334 14.63 13.02 1.66
CA ARG A 334 13.70 12.37 2.57
C ARG A 334 14.17 12.50 4.03
N GLU A 335 15.46 12.27 4.30
CA GLU A 335 16.06 12.42 5.62
C GLU A 335 15.98 13.87 6.13
N GLU A 336 16.13 14.87 5.26
CA GLU A 336 15.90 16.28 5.61
C GLU A 336 14.46 16.53 6.07
N SER A 337 13.48 16.02 5.35
CA SER A 337 12.06 16.12 5.73
C SER A 337 11.74 15.41 7.04
N GLU A 338 12.29 14.22 7.26
CA GLU A 338 12.13 13.45 8.50
C GLU A 338 12.80 14.14 9.69
N ALA A 339 14.00 14.69 9.48
CA ALA A 339 14.73 15.44 10.50
C ALA A 339 13.98 16.73 10.89
N ALA A 340 13.41 17.46 9.93
CA ALA A 340 12.61 18.64 10.19
C ALA A 340 11.39 18.33 11.10
N LEU A 341 10.71 17.19 10.85
CA LEU A 341 9.58 16.75 11.68
C LEU A 341 10.01 16.34 13.09
N LYS A 342 11.21 15.74 13.24
CA LYS A 342 11.74 15.22 14.52
C LYS A 342 12.35 16.30 15.41
N SER A 343 12.97 17.32 14.83
CA SER A 343 13.79 18.30 15.58
C SER A 343 13.02 19.02 16.67
N GLY A 344 11.74 19.31 16.43
CA GLY A 344 10.89 20.08 17.36
C GLY A 344 11.33 21.55 17.57
N GLU A 345 12.43 21.98 16.95
CA GLU A 345 12.94 23.35 17.05
C GLU A 345 12.09 24.31 16.21
N THR A 346 11.64 23.85 15.06
CA THR A 346 10.74 24.57 14.15
C THR A 346 9.57 23.67 13.77
N ALA A 347 8.41 24.28 13.59
CA ALA A 347 7.25 23.53 13.08
C ALA A 347 7.53 23.02 11.67
N ALA A 348 7.11 21.78 11.38
CA ALA A 348 7.28 21.17 10.07
C ALA A 348 6.04 20.38 9.64
N SER A 349 5.63 20.54 8.39
CA SER A 349 4.54 19.78 7.78
C SER A 349 5.08 18.99 6.59
N ALA A 350 4.91 17.65 6.58
CA ALA A 350 5.29 16.84 5.43
C ALA A 350 4.10 16.62 4.50
N ILE A 351 4.31 16.90 3.22
CA ILE A 351 3.37 16.58 2.15
C ILE A 351 3.85 15.27 1.54
N CYS A 352 3.08 14.18 1.72
CA CYS A 352 3.60 12.83 1.50
C CYS A 352 2.61 11.90 0.80
N THR A 353 3.16 10.86 0.18
CA THR A 353 2.41 9.69 -0.27
C THR A 353 2.34 8.65 0.86
N THR A 354 2.21 7.37 0.54
CA THR A 354 2.18 6.27 1.53
C THR A 354 3.47 6.11 2.34
N THR A 355 4.55 6.82 2.01
CA THR A 355 5.86 6.68 2.67
C THR A 355 5.87 7.01 4.15
N LEU A 356 5.04 7.97 4.61
CA LEU A 356 4.88 8.31 6.03
C LEU A 356 3.57 7.75 6.64
N GLU A 357 2.87 6.89 5.92
CA GLU A 357 1.70 6.18 6.41
C GLU A 357 2.09 5.05 7.37
N LEU A 358 3.17 4.32 7.08
CA LEU A 358 3.69 3.23 7.90
C LEU A 358 4.55 3.72 9.08
N GLY A 359 4.71 2.88 10.09
CA GLY A 359 5.21 3.04 11.45
C GLY A 359 6.48 3.85 11.75
N ILE A 360 7.03 4.65 10.85
CA ILE A 360 8.22 5.47 11.10
C ILE A 360 7.95 6.46 12.23
N ASP A 361 8.90 6.60 13.16
CA ASP A 361 8.85 7.65 14.17
C ASP A 361 9.26 9.01 13.56
N ILE A 362 8.30 9.88 13.44
CA ILE A 362 8.42 11.24 12.89
C ILE A 362 8.10 12.31 13.94
N GLY A 363 8.15 11.94 15.22
CA GLY A 363 7.79 12.84 16.31
C GLY A 363 6.27 13.03 16.49
N SER A 364 5.89 14.07 17.22
CA SER A 364 4.48 14.37 17.53
C SER A 364 3.83 15.11 16.38
N ILE A 365 2.81 14.51 15.77
CA ILE A 365 2.01 15.09 14.69
C ILE A 365 0.69 15.59 15.27
N ARG A 366 0.39 16.86 15.07
CA ARG A 366 -0.85 17.50 15.55
C ARG A 366 -2.06 17.10 14.74
N SER A 367 -1.95 17.12 13.41
CA SER A 367 -3.08 16.81 12.54
C SER A 367 -2.68 16.12 11.24
N VAL A 368 -3.64 15.40 10.67
CA VAL A 368 -3.56 14.78 9.36
C VAL A 368 -4.53 15.47 8.40
N ALA A 369 -4.05 15.82 7.22
CA ALA A 369 -4.82 16.39 6.12
C ALA A 369 -4.87 15.39 4.96
N GLN A 370 -6.07 15.01 4.53
CA GLN A 370 -6.33 14.12 3.40
C GLN A 370 -6.94 14.92 2.25
N ILE A 371 -6.29 14.97 1.08
CA ILE A 371 -6.78 15.69 -0.10
C ILE A 371 -7.30 14.67 -1.12
N GLY A 372 -8.58 14.75 -1.44
CA GLY A 372 -9.31 13.77 -2.23
C GLY A 372 -9.65 12.49 -1.46
N PRO A 373 -10.41 11.57 -2.06
CA PRO A 373 -10.80 10.31 -1.42
C PRO A 373 -9.56 9.51 -0.99
N PRO A 374 -9.51 8.97 0.25
CA PRO A 374 -8.40 8.11 0.65
C PRO A 374 -8.38 6.82 -0.16
N PRO A 375 -7.21 6.18 -0.33
CA PRO A 375 -7.10 4.93 -1.09
C PRO A 375 -7.91 3.77 -0.49
N SER A 376 -8.01 3.73 0.84
CA SER A 376 -8.80 2.76 1.60
C SER A 376 -9.08 3.28 3.02
N VAL A 377 -10.03 2.65 3.72
CA VAL A 377 -10.30 2.94 5.13
C VAL A 377 -9.12 2.52 6.01
N ALA A 378 -8.45 1.41 5.66
CA ALA A 378 -7.24 0.96 6.34
C ALA A 378 -6.12 2.02 6.26
N SER A 379 -5.88 2.57 5.06
CA SER A 379 -4.93 3.67 4.84
C SER A 379 -5.31 4.91 5.66
N LEU A 380 -6.59 5.32 5.64
CA LEU A 380 -7.06 6.46 6.42
C LEU A 380 -6.85 6.25 7.93
N ARG A 381 -7.09 5.04 8.44
CA ARG A 381 -6.84 4.69 9.84
C ARG A 381 -5.36 4.77 10.21
N GLN A 382 -4.48 4.30 9.34
CA GLN A 382 -3.02 4.36 9.56
C GLN A 382 -2.52 5.82 9.57
N ARG A 383 -3.00 6.65 8.63
CA ARG A 383 -2.71 8.09 8.57
C ARG A 383 -3.17 8.79 9.84
N LEU A 384 -4.42 8.58 10.25
CA LEU A 384 -4.98 9.15 11.47
C LEU A 384 -4.17 8.74 12.72
N GLY A 385 -3.71 7.49 12.79
CA GLY A 385 -2.86 6.97 13.87
C GLY A 385 -1.49 7.66 13.99
N ARG A 386 -1.17 8.63 13.11
CA ARG A 386 -0.01 9.51 13.25
C ARG A 386 -0.29 10.72 14.16
N SER A 387 -1.56 11.14 14.29
CA SER A 387 -2.02 12.25 15.14
C SER A 387 -2.55 11.75 16.48
N GLY A 388 -2.51 12.58 17.52
CA GLY A 388 -3.07 12.26 18.84
C GLY A 388 -2.34 11.13 19.58
N ARG A 389 -1.02 11.04 19.46
CA ARG A 389 -0.22 9.98 20.09
C ARG A 389 0.02 10.17 21.58
N ARG A 390 -0.13 11.40 22.10
CA ARG A 390 0.05 11.68 23.53
C ARG A 390 -1.26 11.48 24.27
N SER A 391 -1.18 10.98 25.48
CA SER A 391 -2.35 10.85 26.36
C SER A 391 -3.03 12.21 26.55
N GLY A 392 -4.34 12.28 26.31
CA GLY A 392 -5.13 13.52 26.41
C GLY A 392 -5.13 14.40 25.15
N GLU A 393 -4.41 14.06 24.08
CA GLU A 393 -4.48 14.79 22.82
C GLU A 393 -5.52 14.16 21.88
N ALA A 394 -6.38 14.99 21.29
CA ALA A 394 -7.33 14.56 20.26
C ALA A 394 -6.62 14.25 18.95
N ALA A 395 -7.00 13.15 18.29
CA ALA A 395 -6.60 12.90 16.90
C ALA A 395 -7.38 13.83 15.96
N ILE A 396 -6.68 14.56 15.08
CA ILE A 396 -7.29 15.56 14.19
C ILE A 396 -7.16 15.12 12.73
N LEU A 397 -8.31 14.95 12.07
CA LEU A 397 -8.39 14.61 10.64
C LEU A 397 -9.11 15.72 9.86
N ARG A 398 -8.47 16.22 8.82
CA ARG A 398 -9.06 17.16 7.86
C ARG A 398 -9.10 16.52 6.49
N CYS A 399 -10.29 16.35 5.92
CA CYS A 399 -10.46 15.86 4.55
C CYS A 399 -10.88 17.01 3.63
N PHE A 400 -10.37 17.01 2.40
CA PHE A 400 -10.65 18.03 1.39
C PHE A 400 -11.22 17.34 0.15
N ALA A 401 -12.50 17.58 -0.14
CA ALA A 401 -13.18 17.09 -1.32
C ALA A 401 -13.20 18.19 -2.39
N VAL A 402 -12.78 17.84 -3.60
CA VAL A 402 -12.80 18.73 -4.76
C VAL A 402 -13.86 18.22 -5.72
N GLU A 403 -14.87 19.05 -5.98
CA GLU A 403 -16.00 18.70 -6.83
C GLU A 403 -16.14 19.72 -7.95
N ARG A 404 -16.48 19.25 -9.16
CA ARG A 404 -16.71 20.12 -10.32
C ARG A 404 -18.05 20.81 -10.22
N GLU A 405 -18.17 22.01 -10.81
CA GLU A 405 -19.46 22.64 -10.99
C GLU A 405 -20.38 21.80 -11.88
N LEU A 406 -21.64 21.66 -11.47
CA LEU A 406 -22.62 20.91 -12.23
C LEU A 406 -23.09 21.71 -13.47
N THR A 407 -23.05 21.04 -14.60
CA THR A 407 -23.54 21.52 -15.88
C THR A 407 -24.54 20.51 -16.44
N PRO A 408 -25.34 20.87 -17.44
CA PRO A 408 -26.19 19.90 -18.13
C PRO A 408 -25.43 18.70 -18.72
N LYS A 409 -24.12 18.84 -18.95
CA LYS A 409 -23.24 17.80 -19.50
C LYS A 409 -22.48 17.02 -18.42
N SER A 410 -22.68 17.34 -17.14
CA SER A 410 -22.02 16.62 -16.05
C SER A 410 -22.37 15.13 -16.08
N ASN A 411 -21.36 14.29 -15.91
CA ASN A 411 -21.52 12.84 -15.90
C ASN A 411 -22.15 12.34 -14.59
N PHE A 412 -22.36 11.03 -14.48
CA PHE A 412 -22.93 10.41 -13.28
C PHE A 412 -22.10 10.68 -12.01
N SER A 413 -20.79 10.50 -12.08
CA SER A 413 -19.89 10.69 -10.93
C SER A 413 -19.92 12.14 -10.41
N ASP A 414 -19.97 13.15 -11.32
CA ASP A 414 -20.10 14.56 -10.93
C ASP A 414 -21.44 14.81 -10.22
N ARG A 415 -22.56 14.24 -10.73
CA ARG A 415 -23.91 14.45 -10.19
C ARG A 415 -24.13 13.84 -8.81
N ILE A 416 -23.50 12.69 -8.53
CA ILE A 416 -23.54 12.09 -7.19
C ILE A 416 -22.43 12.62 -6.26
N ARG A 417 -21.61 13.58 -6.72
CA ARG A 417 -20.47 14.10 -5.94
C ARG A 417 -19.59 12.95 -5.43
N GLU A 418 -19.19 12.06 -6.36
CA GLU A 418 -18.59 10.75 -6.03
C GLU A 418 -17.40 10.88 -5.08
N GLY A 419 -16.49 11.84 -5.31
CA GLY A 419 -15.32 12.05 -4.47
C GLY A 419 -15.66 12.42 -3.02
N LEU A 420 -16.63 13.33 -2.84
CA LEU A 420 -17.12 13.71 -1.52
C LEU A 420 -17.84 12.54 -0.84
N VAL A 421 -18.78 11.90 -1.55
CA VAL A 421 -19.62 10.83 -0.99
C VAL A 421 -18.74 9.62 -0.61
N GLN A 422 -17.73 9.28 -1.42
CA GLN A 422 -16.76 8.24 -1.08
C GLN A 422 -15.93 8.61 0.16
N THR A 423 -15.49 9.87 0.26
CA THR A 423 -14.75 10.35 1.44
C THR A 423 -15.60 10.24 2.69
N VAL A 424 -16.86 10.68 2.63
CA VAL A 424 -17.83 10.59 3.74
C VAL A 424 -18.08 9.14 4.14
N ALA A 425 -18.31 8.25 3.16
CA ALA A 425 -18.51 6.83 3.39
C ALA A 425 -17.30 6.19 4.09
N MET A 426 -16.09 6.45 3.62
CA MET A 426 -14.87 5.92 4.25
C MET A 426 -14.65 6.47 5.65
N VAL A 427 -14.97 7.73 5.91
CA VAL A 427 -14.92 8.34 7.24
C VAL A 427 -15.94 7.68 8.19
N ARG A 428 -17.16 7.43 7.74
CA ARG A 428 -18.19 6.71 8.54
C ARG A 428 -17.73 5.30 8.89
N LEU A 429 -17.16 4.57 7.93
CA LEU A 429 -16.60 3.24 8.15
C LEU A 429 -15.38 3.28 9.10
N LEU A 430 -14.53 4.32 9.03
CA LEU A 430 -13.46 4.54 9.99
C LEU A 430 -13.99 4.72 11.42
N ILE A 431 -15.04 5.55 11.59
CA ILE A 431 -15.71 5.76 12.89
C ILE A 431 -16.31 4.43 13.41
N ALA A 432 -16.91 3.64 12.51
CA ALA A 432 -17.40 2.29 12.81
C ALA A 432 -16.29 1.25 13.05
N ARG A 433 -15.01 1.65 13.03
CA ARG A 433 -13.82 0.79 13.19
C ARG A 433 -13.72 -0.35 12.17
N TRP A 434 -14.37 -0.21 11.04
CA TRP A 434 -14.25 -1.14 9.93
C TRP A 434 -13.05 -0.80 9.05
N VAL A 435 -12.37 -1.80 8.52
CA VAL A 435 -11.34 -1.69 7.48
C VAL A 435 -11.51 -2.83 6.48
N GLU A 436 -11.02 -2.60 5.27
CA GLU A 436 -11.08 -3.60 4.21
C GLU A 436 -10.35 -4.89 4.64
N PRO A 437 -10.98 -6.07 4.50
CA PRO A 437 -10.29 -7.34 4.69
C PRO A 437 -9.27 -7.54 3.56
N PRO A 438 -8.10 -8.14 3.85
CA PRO A 438 -7.16 -8.53 2.81
C PRO A 438 -7.76 -9.63 1.93
N ARG A 439 -7.25 -9.78 0.69
CA ARG A 439 -7.64 -10.84 -0.24
C ARG A 439 -6.62 -11.99 -0.19
N PRO A 440 -6.83 -13.02 0.61
CA PRO A 440 -5.87 -14.12 0.75
C PRO A 440 -5.92 -15.10 -0.43
N GLU A 441 -6.99 -15.06 -1.23
CA GLU A 441 -7.31 -16.04 -2.28
C GLU A 441 -6.56 -15.82 -3.59
N ALA A 442 -5.66 -14.83 -3.67
CA ALA A 442 -4.86 -14.61 -4.86
C ALA A 442 -3.80 -15.71 -5.04
N LEU A 443 -3.68 -16.21 -6.27
CA LEU A 443 -2.80 -17.35 -6.60
C LEU A 443 -1.32 -16.98 -6.54
N HIS A 444 -0.97 -15.70 -6.77
CA HIS A 444 0.40 -15.18 -6.72
C HIS A 444 1.42 -15.97 -7.57
N ALA A 445 1.02 -16.35 -8.79
CA ALA A 445 1.84 -17.19 -9.66
C ALA A 445 3.16 -16.54 -10.07
N SER A 446 3.22 -15.20 -10.11
CA SER A 446 4.46 -14.45 -10.35
C SER A 446 5.49 -14.71 -9.25
N THR A 447 5.11 -14.61 -7.98
CA THR A 447 5.99 -14.93 -6.86
C THR A 447 6.35 -16.41 -6.83
N PHE A 448 5.44 -17.30 -7.24
CA PHE A 448 5.72 -18.73 -7.34
C PHE A 448 6.88 -19.01 -8.30
N VAL A 449 6.91 -18.38 -9.50
CA VAL A 449 8.05 -18.44 -10.43
C VAL A 449 9.34 -17.94 -9.77
N GLN A 450 9.29 -16.76 -9.14
CA GLN A 450 10.47 -16.22 -8.45
C GLN A 450 11.01 -17.20 -7.40
N GLN A 451 10.16 -17.83 -6.62
CA GLN A 451 10.57 -18.73 -5.56
C GLN A 451 11.14 -20.07 -6.11
N ILE A 452 10.62 -20.57 -7.23
CA ILE A 452 11.22 -21.70 -7.95
C ILE A 452 12.66 -21.36 -8.35
N LEU A 453 12.86 -20.23 -9.03
CA LEU A 453 14.20 -19.79 -9.47
C LEU A 453 15.14 -19.51 -8.29
N SER A 454 14.61 -18.94 -7.21
CA SER A 454 15.38 -18.66 -5.99
C SER A 454 15.87 -19.93 -5.30
N ILE A 455 15.04 -20.98 -5.19
CA ILE A 455 15.44 -22.25 -4.58
C ILE A 455 16.50 -22.95 -5.45
N ILE A 456 16.32 -22.96 -6.77
CA ILE A 456 17.29 -23.50 -7.71
C ILE A 456 18.64 -22.79 -7.57
N ALA A 457 18.63 -21.46 -7.51
CA ALA A 457 19.85 -20.65 -7.34
C ALA A 457 20.50 -20.87 -5.96
N GLN A 458 19.72 -20.93 -4.89
CA GLN A 458 20.22 -21.17 -3.53
C GLN A 458 20.98 -22.48 -3.40
N LYS A 459 20.49 -23.55 -4.04
CA LYS A 459 21.00 -24.92 -3.89
C LYS A 459 21.95 -25.32 -5.01
N GLY A 460 22.05 -24.50 -6.07
CA GLY A 460 22.81 -24.84 -7.28
C GLY A 460 22.08 -25.89 -8.16
N GLY A 461 20.83 -26.18 -7.85
CA GLY A 461 19.93 -27.13 -8.51
C GLY A 461 18.92 -27.71 -7.54
N ALA A 462 17.73 -28.10 -8.04
CA ALA A 462 16.68 -28.72 -7.23
C ALA A 462 15.84 -29.68 -8.06
N SER A 463 15.34 -30.77 -7.46
CA SER A 463 14.37 -31.64 -8.14
C SER A 463 12.98 -31.04 -8.15
N ALA A 464 12.14 -31.41 -9.13
CA ALA A 464 10.74 -30.99 -9.17
C ALA A 464 9.97 -31.39 -7.89
N THR A 465 10.27 -32.59 -7.34
CA THR A 465 9.68 -33.08 -6.08
C THR A 465 10.05 -32.20 -4.90
N GLU A 466 11.28 -31.73 -4.83
CA GLU A 466 11.74 -30.84 -3.78
C GLU A 466 11.08 -29.47 -3.86
N LEU A 467 10.98 -28.88 -5.06
CA LEU A 467 10.27 -27.63 -5.30
C LEU A 467 8.78 -27.76 -4.90
N TRP A 468 8.14 -28.83 -5.33
CA TRP A 468 6.75 -29.11 -4.99
C TRP A 468 6.52 -29.22 -3.48
N THR A 469 7.37 -29.97 -2.80
CA THR A 469 7.25 -30.16 -1.34
C THR A 469 7.49 -28.84 -0.59
N THR A 470 8.46 -28.05 -1.01
CA THR A 470 8.82 -26.80 -0.36
C THR A 470 7.78 -25.70 -0.58
N LEU A 471 7.21 -25.61 -1.78
CA LEU A 471 6.37 -24.46 -2.14
C LEU A 471 4.85 -24.75 -2.09
N VAL A 472 4.43 -25.95 -2.48
CA VAL A 472 3.01 -26.30 -2.58
C VAL A 472 2.53 -27.08 -1.36
N ARG A 473 3.20 -28.19 -1.00
CA ARG A 473 2.81 -28.99 0.18
C ARG A 473 2.96 -28.26 1.50
N SER A 474 3.72 -27.19 1.53
CA SER A 474 3.82 -26.29 2.69
C SER A 474 2.56 -25.45 2.96
N GLY A 475 1.57 -25.47 2.06
CA GLY A 475 0.35 -24.65 2.13
C GLY A 475 0.55 -23.20 1.65
N ILE A 476 1.76 -22.80 1.19
CA ILE A 476 2.03 -21.43 0.75
C ILE A 476 1.38 -21.14 -0.61
N PHE A 477 1.54 -22.07 -1.57
CA PHE A 477 0.95 -22.00 -2.91
C PHE A 477 -0.02 -23.17 -3.13
N ASP A 478 -0.88 -23.43 -2.17
CA ASP A 478 -1.84 -24.56 -2.13
C ASP A 478 -2.88 -24.54 -3.26
N GLN A 479 -3.10 -23.39 -3.89
CA GLN A 479 -3.99 -23.25 -5.03
C GLN A 479 -3.39 -23.74 -6.37
N VAL A 480 -2.08 -24.06 -6.40
CA VAL A 480 -1.40 -24.63 -7.56
C VAL A 480 -1.52 -26.15 -7.50
N ASP A 481 -2.16 -26.75 -8.48
CA ASP A 481 -2.23 -28.20 -8.58
C ASP A 481 -1.01 -28.81 -9.31
N SER A 482 -0.92 -30.14 -9.33
CA SER A 482 0.22 -30.85 -9.96
C SER A 482 0.29 -30.65 -11.48
N SER A 483 -0.83 -30.44 -12.14
CA SER A 483 -0.92 -30.16 -13.58
C SER A 483 -0.39 -28.76 -13.87
N ASP A 484 -0.82 -27.76 -13.11
CA ASP A 484 -0.31 -26.38 -13.19
C ASP A 484 1.20 -26.33 -12.97
N PHE A 485 1.69 -27.03 -11.94
CA PHE A 485 3.11 -27.07 -11.63
C PHE A 485 3.94 -27.70 -12.74
N SER A 486 3.49 -28.82 -13.29
CA SER A 486 4.16 -29.47 -14.43
C SER A 486 4.15 -28.56 -15.66
N ALA A 487 3.00 -27.98 -16.02
CA ALA A 487 2.89 -27.05 -17.13
C ALA A 487 3.78 -25.81 -16.95
N LEU A 488 3.90 -25.30 -15.72
CA LEU A 488 4.78 -24.19 -15.40
C LEU A 488 6.26 -24.56 -15.60
N LEU A 489 6.71 -25.69 -15.09
CA LEU A 489 8.11 -26.10 -15.27
C LEU A 489 8.48 -26.27 -16.76
N HIS A 490 7.58 -26.86 -17.56
CA HIS A 490 7.78 -26.94 -19.02
C HIS A 490 7.82 -25.55 -19.68
N ALA A 491 6.97 -24.62 -19.25
CA ALA A 491 6.96 -23.26 -19.78
C ALA A 491 8.23 -22.47 -19.41
N LEU A 492 8.78 -22.67 -18.20
CA LEU A 492 10.04 -22.09 -17.77
C LEU A 492 11.22 -22.68 -18.56
N GLY A 493 11.21 -24.00 -18.81
CA GLY A 493 12.20 -24.67 -19.65
C GLY A 493 12.19 -24.16 -21.07
N ALA A 494 11.00 -24.07 -21.70
CA ALA A 494 10.85 -23.55 -23.07
C ALA A 494 11.34 -22.10 -23.24
N ARG A 495 11.43 -21.32 -22.17
CA ARG A 495 11.94 -19.94 -22.15
C ARG A 495 13.39 -19.82 -21.67
N ASP A 496 14.08 -20.96 -21.50
CA ASP A 496 15.45 -21.01 -21.00
C ASP A 496 15.64 -20.32 -19.61
N LEU A 497 14.58 -20.31 -18.82
CA LEU A 497 14.67 -19.88 -17.41
C LEU A 497 15.21 -20.98 -16.51
N ILE A 498 14.88 -22.23 -16.82
CA ILE A 498 15.42 -23.42 -16.19
C ILE A 498 15.86 -24.44 -17.26
N THR A 499 16.77 -25.31 -16.92
CA THR A 499 17.15 -26.48 -17.73
C THR A 499 17.18 -27.71 -16.84
N GLN A 500 17.07 -28.90 -17.41
CA GLN A 500 17.12 -30.14 -16.67
C GLN A 500 18.38 -30.90 -17.05
N ASP A 501 19.14 -31.35 -16.06
CA ASP A 501 20.31 -32.21 -16.29
C ASP A 501 19.91 -33.67 -16.50
N HIS A 502 20.90 -34.54 -16.83
CA HIS A 502 20.68 -35.98 -17.03
C HIS A 502 20.21 -36.70 -15.75
N GLY A 503 20.44 -36.14 -14.57
CA GLY A 503 20.04 -36.68 -13.27
C GLY A 503 18.61 -36.27 -12.87
N GLY A 504 17.93 -35.45 -13.69
CA GLY A 504 16.58 -34.93 -13.39
C GLY A 504 16.56 -33.66 -12.52
N SER A 505 17.73 -33.13 -12.16
CA SER A 505 17.85 -31.87 -11.43
C SER A 505 17.55 -30.67 -12.34
N LEU A 506 16.77 -29.73 -11.84
CA LEU A 506 16.51 -28.46 -12.49
C LEU A 506 17.60 -27.44 -12.10
N LEU A 507 18.21 -26.83 -13.10
CA LEU A 507 19.29 -25.86 -13.01
C LEU A 507 18.82 -24.54 -13.61
N PRO A 508 19.47 -23.39 -13.33
CA PRO A 508 19.18 -22.17 -14.08
C PRO A 508 19.50 -22.37 -15.57
N GLY A 509 18.59 -21.97 -16.47
CA GLY A 509 18.90 -21.81 -17.89
C GLY A 509 19.69 -20.52 -18.13
N MET A 510 20.17 -20.27 -19.36
CA MET A 510 21.00 -19.09 -19.66
C MET A 510 20.26 -17.78 -19.38
N LEU A 511 18.97 -17.68 -19.75
CA LEU A 511 18.16 -16.51 -19.42
C LEU A 511 17.89 -16.45 -17.92
N GLY A 512 17.62 -17.58 -17.28
CA GLY A 512 17.42 -17.68 -15.84
C GLY A 512 18.61 -17.18 -15.05
N GLU A 513 19.83 -17.64 -15.39
CA GLU A 513 21.06 -17.19 -14.75
C GLU A 513 21.29 -15.67 -14.90
N LYS A 514 21.06 -15.15 -16.11
CA LYS A 514 21.16 -13.69 -16.37
C LYS A 514 20.21 -12.89 -15.48
N LEU A 515 18.94 -13.33 -15.31
CA LEU A 515 17.95 -12.63 -14.53
C LEU A 515 18.19 -12.78 -13.02
N ILE A 516 18.58 -13.95 -12.54
CA ILE A 516 18.90 -14.22 -11.14
C ILE A 516 20.05 -13.32 -10.65
N ASN A 517 21.02 -13.03 -11.50
CA ASN A 517 22.16 -12.17 -11.19
C ASN A 517 21.83 -10.66 -11.19
N GLN A 518 20.61 -10.26 -11.57
CA GLN A 518 20.18 -8.86 -11.51
C GLN A 518 19.66 -8.51 -10.10
N PHE A 519 19.98 -7.30 -9.66
CA PHE A 519 19.53 -6.79 -8.34
C PHE A 519 18.00 -6.82 -8.20
N ASP A 520 17.29 -6.56 -9.29
CA ASP A 520 15.83 -6.56 -9.33
C ASP A 520 15.23 -7.96 -9.05
N PHE A 521 15.97 -9.06 -9.26
CA PHE A 521 15.49 -10.42 -9.03
C PHE A 521 14.94 -10.65 -7.61
N TYR A 522 15.56 -10.03 -6.60
CA TYR A 522 15.20 -10.25 -5.21
C TYR A 522 13.84 -9.66 -4.79
N SER A 523 13.28 -8.76 -5.59
CA SER A 523 11.94 -8.21 -5.40
C SER A 523 10.88 -9.08 -6.06
N ALA A 524 9.80 -9.40 -5.33
CA ALA A 524 8.64 -10.12 -5.87
C ALA A 524 7.80 -9.26 -6.82
N PHE A 525 7.90 -7.93 -6.72
CA PHE A 525 7.16 -6.99 -7.55
C PHE A 525 8.05 -6.27 -8.54
N SER A 526 7.45 -5.75 -9.62
CA SER A 526 8.17 -4.97 -10.63
C SER A 526 8.55 -3.60 -10.10
N THR A 527 9.83 -3.25 -10.22
CA THR A 527 10.31 -1.87 -10.07
C THR A 527 10.41 -1.27 -11.48
N GLY A 528 9.55 -0.30 -11.79
CA GLY A 528 9.59 0.40 -13.08
C GLY A 528 10.99 1.00 -13.35
N GLU A 529 11.37 1.08 -14.62
CA GLU A 529 12.60 1.78 -14.99
C GLU A 529 12.46 3.29 -14.74
N GLU A 530 13.50 3.89 -14.17
CA GLU A 530 13.48 5.29 -13.75
C GLU A 530 14.71 6.06 -14.27
N PHE A 531 14.52 7.34 -14.66
CA PHE A 531 15.59 8.30 -14.89
C PHE A 531 16.03 8.93 -13.57
N ARG A 532 17.32 8.95 -13.28
CA ARG A 532 17.88 9.74 -12.18
C ARG A 532 17.92 11.20 -12.53
N LEU A 533 17.37 12.06 -11.66
CA LEU A 533 17.49 13.51 -11.77
C LEU A 533 18.74 13.99 -11.04
N VAL A 534 19.60 14.73 -11.75
CA VAL A 534 20.86 15.25 -11.21
C VAL A 534 20.93 16.74 -11.40
N ALA A 535 21.17 17.50 -10.32
CA ALA A 535 21.43 18.92 -10.32
C ALA A 535 22.75 19.20 -9.61
N GLU A 536 23.66 19.95 -10.25
CA GLU A 536 24.95 20.35 -9.66
C GLU A 536 25.76 19.17 -9.08
N GLY A 537 25.69 18.01 -9.73
CA GLY A 537 26.36 16.78 -9.29
C GLY A 537 25.65 16.01 -8.15
N ARG A 538 24.50 16.50 -7.65
CA ARG A 538 23.71 15.83 -6.63
C ARG A 538 22.52 15.11 -7.25
N VAL A 539 22.24 13.89 -6.79
CA VAL A 539 21.04 13.15 -7.18
C VAL A 539 19.85 13.70 -6.37
N LEU A 540 18.87 14.25 -7.06
CA LEU A 540 17.64 14.75 -6.44
C LEU A 540 16.64 13.61 -6.19
N GLY A 541 16.64 12.59 -7.06
CA GLY A 541 15.72 11.47 -7.01
C GLY A 541 15.58 10.81 -8.38
N SER A 542 14.43 10.17 -8.61
CA SER A 542 14.16 9.45 -9.86
C SER A 542 12.76 9.70 -10.40
N LEU A 543 12.60 9.58 -11.72
CA LEU A 543 11.35 9.73 -12.45
C LEU A 543 11.08 8.48 -13.30
N PRO A 544 9.83 7.98 -13.37
CA PRO A 544 9.46 6.87 -14.26
C PRO A 544 9.74 7.18 -15.73
N ILE A 545 10.20 6.18 -16.48
CA ILE A 545 10.53 6.29 -17.92
C ILE A 545 9.28 6.41 -18.81
N GLU A 546 8.11 6.02 -18.33
CA GLU A 546 6.86 5.97 -19.09
C GLU A 546 6.48 7.30 -19.78
N ARG A 547 6.99 8.42 -19.27
CA ARG A 547 6.88 9.73 -19.93
C ARG A 547 8.27 10.33 -20.09
N PRO A 548 8.89 10.20 -21.27
CA PRO A 548 10.23 10.70 -21.50
C PRO A 548 10.27 12.23 -21.32
N LEU A 549 11.24 12.67 -20.52
CA LEU A 549 11.59 14.08 -20.41
C LEU A 549 12.18 14.56 -21.71
N THR A 550 12.05 15.85 -21.98
CA THR A 550 12.70 16.49 -23.12
C THR A 550 13.61 17.64 -22.65
N PRO A 551 14.78 17.86 -23.26
CA PRO A 551 15.60 19.03 -22.99
C PRO A 551 14.78 20.32 -23.15
N GLY A 552 14.96 21.26 -22.22
CA GLY A 552 14.17 22.50 -22.17
C GLY A 552 12.86 22.40 -21.36
N GLN A 553 12.37 21.20 -21.08
CA GLN A 553 11.17 21.00 -20.27
C GLN A 553 11.40 21.52 -18.84
N ARG A 554 10.37 22.18 -18.30
CA ARG A 554 10.36 22.67 -16.91
C ARG A 554 9.53 21.74 -16.04
N ILE A 555 10.09 21.35 -14.88
CA ILE A 555 9.47 20.42 -13.94
C ILE A 555 9.50 20.95 -12.50
N ILE A 556 8.60 20.50 -11.66
CA ILE A 556 8.65 20.68 -10.21
C ILE A 556 9.07 19.35 -9.59
N PHE A 557 10.15 19.35 -8.80
CA PHE A 557 10.65 18.14 -8.14
C PHE A 557 11.40 18.49 -6.84
N GLY A 558 11.16 17.75 -5.76
CA GLY A 558 11.67 18.07 -4.43
C GLY A 558 11.12 19.40 -3.89
N GLY A 559 9.89 19.78 -4.29
CA GLY A 559 9.27 21.06 -3.95
C GLY A 559 9.97 22.28 -4.58
N ARG A 560 10.81 22.08 -5.59
CA ARG A 560 11.55 23.14 -6.30
C ARG A 560 11.36 23.02 -7.80
N ARG A 561 11.63 24.13 -8.52
CA ARG A 561 11.45 24.21 -9.98
C ARG A 561 12.77 24.03 -10.71
N TRP A 562 12.73 23.20 -11.74
CA TRP A 562 13.89 22.81 -12.52
C TRP A 562 13.60 22.87 -14.01
N LYS A 563 14.65 23.14 -14.80
CA LYS A 563 14.63 23.00 -16.27
C LYS A 563 15.56 21.86 -16.66
N VAL A 564 15.05 20.93 -17.45
CA VAL A 564 15.86 19.84 -18.02
C VAL A 564 16.86 20.41 -18.99
N GLN A 565 18.13 20.21 -18.73
CA GLN A 565 19.24 20.71 -19.55
C GLN A 565 19.64 19.67 -20.59
N ASP A 566 19.83 18.42 -20.15
CA ASP A 566 20.28 17.33 -20.99
C ASP A 566 19.78 15.97 -20.47
N ILE A 567 19.75 14.95 -21.33
CA ILE A 567 19.27 13.61 -20.99
C ILE A 567 20.22 12.58 -21.58
N ASP A 568 20.89 11.85 -20.70
CA ASP A 568 21.62 10.63 -21.05
C ASP A 568 20.64 9.42 -21.01
N THR A 569 20.16 9.00 -22.17
CA THR A 569 19.22 7.87 -22.30
C THR A 569 19.88 6.53 -22.00
N HIS A 570 21.19 6.37 -22.22
CA HIS A 570 21.92 5.12 -21.92
C HIS A 570 22.19 4.98 -20.43
N GLY A 571 22.68 6.06 -19.80
CA GLY A 571 22.90 6.10 -18.35
C GLY A 571 21.63 6.31 -17.54
N LYS A 572 20.49 6.56 -18.19
CA LYS A 572 19.20 6.89 -17.57
C LYS A 572 19.35 8.06 -16.57
N VAL A 573 19.98 9.15 -17.02
CA VAL A 573 20.21 10.35 -16.22
C VAL A 573 19.63 11.57 -16.93
N ALA A 574 18.84 12.37 -16.20
CA ALA A 574 18.40 13.69 -16.65
C ALA A 574 19.10 14.77 -15.81
N TYR A 575 19.84 15.64 -16.47
CA TYR A 575 20.52 16.77 -15.85
C TYR A 575 19.58 17.97 -15.82
N VAL A 576 19.43 18.58 -14.65
CA VAL A 576 18.51 19.70 -14.43
C VAL A 576 19.21 20.88 -13.77
N ILE A 577 18.76 22.08 -14.09
CA ILE A 577 19.19 23.33 -13.47
C ILE A 577 18.02 24.07 -12.84
N GLN A 578 18.26 24.86 -11.81
CA GLN A 578 17.20 25.62 -11.14
C GLN A 578 16.53 26.61 -12.11
N ASP A 579 15.20 26.68 -12.08
CA ASP A 579 14.39 27.59 -12.92
C ASP A 579 13.21 28.15 -12.11
N ARG A 580 12.49 29.12 -12.70
CA ARG A 580 11.33 29.77 -12.06
C ARG A 580 9.98 29.27 -12.58
N GLY A 581 9.96 28.47 -13.66
CA GLY A 581 8.75 27.88 -14.26
C GLY A 581 8.63 26.38 -14.03
N GLY A 582 7.56 25.76 -14.49
CA GLY A 582 7.37 24.32 -14.56
C GLY A 582 6.10 23.79 -13.89
N ALA A 583 5.78 22.54 -14.25
CA ALA A 583 4.69 21.74 -13.66
C ALA A 583 5.26 20.44 -13.06
N PRO A 584 4.56 19.78 -12.11
CA PRO A 584 4.97 18.48 -11.62
C PRO A 584 5.05 17.47 -12.76
N PRO A 585 6.04 16.55 -12.75
CA PRO A 585 6.04 15.42 -13.68
C PRO A 585 4.79 14.60 -13.46
N ALA A 586 4.25 14.02 -14.51
CA ALA A 586 3.17 13.07 -14.37
C ALA A 586 3.72 11.77 -13.76
N PHE A 587 3.20 11.41 -12.61
CA PHE A 587 3.36 10.11 -12.00
C PHE A 587 2.02 9.39 -12.12
N ASP A 588 2.01 8.15 -12.59
CA ASP A 588 0.79 7.36 -12.59
C ASP A 588 0.42 7.04 -11.16
N GLY A 589 -0.70 7.61 -10.70
CA GLY A 589 -1.31 7.27 -9.43
C GLY A 589 -2.21 6.06 -9.66
N ILE A 590 -1.80 4.88 -9.22
CA ILE A 590 -2.72 3.74 -9.12
C ILE A 590 -3.64 4.05 -7.94
N GLY A 591 -4.85 4.52 -8.22
CA GLY A 591 -5.93 4.56 -7.24
C GLY A 591 -6.20 3.14 -6.75
N GLY A 592 -6.26 2.90 -5.43
CA GLY A 592 -6.65 1.60 -4.89
C GLY A 592 -8.06 1.24 -5.36
N LYS A 593 -8.33 -0.07 -5.55
CA LYS A 593 -9.69 -0.55 -5.87
C LYS A 593 -10.62 -0.31 -4.68
N VAL A 594 -11.78 0.26 -4.95
CA VAL A 594 -12.79 0.52 -3.93
C VAL A 594 -13.52 -0.78 -3.57
N HIS A 595 -13.65 -1.05 -2.27
CA HIS A 595 -14.29 -2.25 -1.76
C HIS A 595 -15.83 -2.15 -1.81
N ASP A 596 -16.54 -3.29 -1.94
CA ASP A 596 -18.01 -3.38 -1.98
C ASP A 596 -18.68 -2.62 -0.82
N ARG A 597 -18.19 -2.79 0.40
CA ARG A 597 -18.74 -2.13 1.59
C ARG A 597 -18.68 -0.61 1.52
N VAL A 598 -17.64 -0.06 0.91
CA VAL A 598 -17.52 1.39 0.71
C VAL A 598 -18.59 1.89 -0.26
N ARG A 599 -18.80 1.19 -1.38
CA ARG A 599 -19.87 1.54 -2.35
C ARG A 599 -21.27 1.41 -1.75
N GLN A 600 -21.51 0.41 -0.92
CA GLN A 600 -22.76 0.24 -0.18
C GLN A 600 -22.99 1.40 0.81
N GLU A 601 -21.95 1.80 1.55
CA GLU A 601 -22.01 2.94 2.46
C GLU A 601 -22.24 4.26 1.70
N MET A 602 -21.65 4.43 0.50
CA MET A 602 -21.94 5.58 -0.37
C MET A 602 -23.44 5.68 -0.71
N LYS A 603 -24.07 4.52 -1.05
CA LYS A 603 -25.52 4.46 -1.27
C LYS A 603 -26.30 4.90 -0.04
N GLN A 604 -25.90 4.46 1.16
CA GLN A 604 -26.55 4.84 2.41
C GLN A 604 -26.42 6.35 2.66
N VAL A 605 -25.22 6.92 2.50
CA VAL A 605 -24.97 8.37 2.62
C VAL A 605 -25.88 9.19 1.71
N LEU A 606 -26.13 8.72 0.49
CA LEU A 606 -27.01 9.40 -0.47
C LEU A 606 -28.51 9.23 -0.13
N ALA A 607 -28.90 8.09 0.45
CA ALA A 607 -30.29 7.75 0.75
C ALA A 607 -30.80 8.41 2.05
N GLU A 608 -29.89 8.67 3.00
CA GLU A 608 -30.23 9.29 4.29
C GLU A 608 -30.51 10.79 4.14
N ALA A 609 -31.43 11.32 4.95
CA ALA A 609 -31.73 12.74 4.98
C ALA A 609 -31.02 13.50 6.11
N GLU A 610 -30.49 12.77 7.11
CA GLU A 610 -29.89 13.40 8.28
C GLU A 610 -28.64 14.19 7.92
N PRO A 611 -28.46 15.37 8.54
CA PRO A 611 -27.25 16.18 8.38
C PRO A 611 -26.04 15.44 8.94
N ILE A 612 -24.90 15.55 8.26
CA ILE A 612 -23.64 14.98 8.72
C ILE A 612 -22.84 16.07 9.44
N SER A 613 -22.62 15.90 10.73
CA SER A 613 -22.07 16.92 11.63
C SER A 613 -20.62 17.35 11.34
N PHE A 614 -19.87 16.54 10.64
CA PHE A 614 -18.46 16.82 10.35
C PHE A 614 -18.21 17.45 8.95
N LEU A 615 -19.27 17.83 8.22
CA LEU A 615 -19.15 18.55 6.96
C LEU A 615 -19.06 20.06 7.20
N ASP A 616 -18.23 20.75 6.43
CA ASP A 616 -18.32 22.20 6.35
C ASP A 616 -19.51 22.64 5.48
N PRO A 617 -19.91 23.92 5.49
CA PRO A 617 -21.08 24.37 4.75
C PRO A 617 -21.03 24.02 3.25
N LYS A 618 -19.87 24.10 2.60
CA LYS A 618 -19.75 23.81 1.16
C LYS A 618 -19.82 22.30 0.86
N ALA A 619 -19.22 21.46 1.69
CA ALA A 619 -19.38 20.01 1.58
C ALA A 619 -20.82 19.56 1.84
N ALA A 620 -21.51 20.21 2.80
CA ALA A 620 -22.93 19.96 3.06
C ALA A 620 -23.80 20.34 1.86
N GLU A 621 -23.56 21.50 1.24
CA GLU A 621 -24.23 21.92 0.01
C GLU A 621 -24.07 20.90 -1.12
N PHE A 622 -22.85 20.44 -1.37
CA PHE A 622 -22.58 19.41 -2.38
C PHE A 622 -23.30 18.09 -2.07
N LEU A 623 -23.33 17.68 -0.81
CA LEU A 623 -24.04 16.47 -0.43
C LEU A 623 -25.56 16.59 -0.64
N GLU A 624 -26.13 17.74 -0.33
CA GLU A 624 -27.57 18.00 -0.56
C GLU A 624 -27.90 18.01 -2.06
N GLU A 625 -27.06 18.59 -2.91
CA GLU A 625 -27.23 18.52 -4.37
C GLU A 625 -27.22 17.05 -4.85
N ALA A 626 -26.27 16.24 -4.35
CA ALA A 626 -26.16 14.83 -4.71
C ALA A 626 -27.40 14.03 -4.25
N ARG A 627 -27.88 14.26 -3.02
CA ARG A 627 -29.07 13.63 -2.43
C ARG A 627 -30.33 14.01 -3.19
N LEU A 628 -30.47 15.30 -3.52
CA LEU A 628 -31.61 15.79 -4.30
C LEU A 628 -31.66 15.09 -5.67
N TRP A 629 -30.52 15.02 -6.36
CA TRP A 629 -30.46 14.33 -7.65
C TRP A 629 -30.72 12.84 -7.52
N PHE A 630 -30.12 12.17 -6.51
CA PHE A 630 -30.30 10.75 -6.21
C PHE A 630 -31.79 10.41 -5.99
N ASN A 631 -32.49 11.23 -5.22
CA ASN A 631 -33.92 11.05 -4.94
C ASN A 631 -34.79 11.40 -6.16
N THR A 632 -34.51 12.49 -6.87
CA THR A 632 -35.26 12.92 -8.07
C THR A 632 -35.21 11.85 -9.17
N VAL A 633 -34.07 11.23 -9.38
CA VAL A 633 -33.92 10.14 -10.35
C VAL A 633 -34.45 8.82 -9.82
N GLY A 634 -34.65 8.67 -8.51
CA GLY A 634 -35.12 7.44 -7.85
C GLY A 634 -34.05 6.34 -7.77
N LEU A 635 -32.77 6.72 -7.59
CA LEU A 635 -31.64 5.79 -7.58
C LEU A 635 -31.63 4.84 -6.36
N GLN A 636 -32.47 5.10 -5.36
CA GLN A 636 -32.68 4.21 -4.22
C GLN A 636 -33.16 2.83 -4.66
N GLU A 637 -34.12 2.79 -5.60
CA GLU A 637 -34.79 1.57 -6.05
C GLU A 637 -34.33 1.12 -7.42
N LYS A 638 -33.93 2.07 -8.29
CA LYS A 638 -33.47 1.78 -9.63
C LYS A 638 -32.15 1.03 -9.62
N ARG A 639 -32.07 0.01 -10.44
CA ARG A 639 -30.86 -0.80 -10.68
C ARG A 639 -30.08 -0.31 -11.89
N TRP A 640 -30.78 0.37 -12.81
CA TRP A 640 -30.22 1.08 -13.96
C TRP A 640 -31.16 2.18 -14.44
N PHE A 641 -30.64 3.04 -15.27
CA PHE A 641 -31.43 4.03 -16.01
C PHE A 641 -30.74 4.35 -17.34
N ILE A 642 -31.50 5.00 -18.24
CA ILE A 642 -30.96 5.43 -19.54
C ILE A 642 -30.35 6.81 -19.36
N ASP A 643 -29.06 6.92 -19.74
CA ASP A 643 -28.31 8.17 -19.80
C ASP A 643 -27.82 8.39 -21.23
N GLY A 644 -28.47 9.32 -21.95
CA GLY A 644 -28.17 9.57 -23.35
C GLY A 644 -28.41 8.36 -24.26
N GLY A 645 -27.34 7.79 -24.80
CA GLY A 645 -27.34 6.61 -25.67
C GLY A 645 -27.00 5.30 -24.97
N SER A 646 -26.86 5.30 -23.65
CA SER A 646 -26.30 4.21 -22.85
C SER A 646 -27.21 3.84 -21.69
N ILE A 647 -27.04 2.65 -21.14
CA ILE A 647 -27.61 2.21 -19.88
C ILE A 647 -26.55 2.38 -18.80
N LEU A 648 -26.87 3.07 -17.71
CA LEU A 648 -26.06 3.12 -16.52
C LEU A 648 -26.59 2.11 -15.48
N VAL A 649 -25.77 1.10 -15.15
CA VAL A 649 -26.09 0.06 -14.17
C VAL A 649 -25.51 0.45 -12.83
N LEU A 650 -26.35 0.43 -11.78
CA LEU A 650 -26.07 0.86 -10.41
C LEU A 650 -25.92 -0.37 -9.52
N GLY A 651 -24.75 -0.96 -9.52
CA GLY A 651 -24.51 -2.17 -8.71
C GLY A 651 -24.24 -1.87 -7.23
N TRP A 652 -23.70 -0.69 -6.93
CA TRP A 652 -23.22 -0.30 -5.59
C TRP A 652 -22.27 -1.34 -4.99
N HIS A 653 -21.47 -1.97 -5.86
CA HIS A 653 -20.42 -2.90 -5.52
C HIS A 653 -19.05 -2.30 -5.85
N GLY A 654 -18.00 -2.92 -5.32
CA GLY A 654 -16.63 -2.49 -5.53
C GLY A 654 -16.13 -2.77 -6.95
N ASP A 655 -14.98 -2.18 -7.24
CA ASP A 655 -14.41 -2.21 -8.59
C ASP A 655 -14.13 -3.64 -9.09
N ALA A 656 -13.72 -4.57 -8.21
CA ALA A 656 -13.45 -5.95 -8.63
C ALA A 656 -14.71 -6.70 -9.08
N THR A 657 -15.84 -6.45 -8.44
CA THR A 657 -17.15 -7.02 -8.81
C THR A 657 -17.67 -6.38 -10.08
N HIS A 658 -17.58 -5.03 -10.19
CA HIS A 658 -17.99 -4.30 -11.42
C HIS A 658 -17.14 -4.67 -12.62
N ASP A 659 -15.80 -4.71 -12.47
CA ASP A 659 -14.88 -5.11 -13.56
C ASP A 659 -15.20 -6.53 -14.06
N ALA A 660 -15.44 -7.48 -13.14
CA ALA A 660 -15.79 -8.83 -13.49
C ALA A 660 -17.12 -8.91 -14.27
N LEU A 661 -18.17 -8.22 -13.81
CA LEU A 661 -19.46 -8.19 -14.51
C LEU A 661 -19.35 -7.48 -15.87
N ALA A 662 -18.62 -6.38 -15.96
CA ALA A 662 -18.36 -5.65 -17.20
C ALA A 662 -17.69 -6.56 -18.24
N LEU A 663 -16.68 -7.33 -17.83
CA LEU A 663 -15.98 -8.27 -18.70
C LEU A 663 -16.89 -9.44 -19.13
N LEU A 664 -17.72 -9.99 -18.21
CA LEU A 664 -18.69 -11.04 -18.55
C LEU A 664 -19.73 -10.57 -19.60
N LEU A 665 -20.21 -9.34 -19.48
CA LEU A 665 -21.12 -8.73 -20.44
C LEU A 665 -20.41 -8.44 -21.77
N THR A 666 -19.17 -7.95 -21.72
CA THR A 666 -18.35 -7.69 -22.93
C THR A 666 -18.07 -8.98 -23.70
N ALA A 667 -17.76 -10.08 -23.02
CA ALA A 667 -17.55 -11.40 -23.62
C ALA A 667 -18.81 -11.94 -24.34
N ARG A 668 -20.01 -11.45 -23.93
CA ARG A 668 -21.33 -11.77 -24.52
C ARG A 668 -21.80 -10.71 -25.51
N GLY A 669 -20.93 -9.77 -25.91
CA GLY A 669 -21.17 -8.81 -26.99
C GLY A 669 -21.88 -7.53 -26.55
N MET A 670 -21.79 -7.13 -25.28
CA MET A 670 -22.18 -5.79 -24.84
C MET A 670 -20.94 -4.97 -24.50
N GLN A 671 -20.75 -3.85 -25.18
CA GLN A 671 -19.65 -2.95 -24.87
C GLN A 671 -19.92 -2.24 -23.55
N THR A 672 -18.96 -2.29 -22.62
CA THR A 672 -19.11 -1.76 -21.27
C THR A 672 -17.91 -0.89 -20.86
N SER A 673 -18.12 -0.02 -19.86
CA SER A 673 -17.09 0.77 -19.19
C SER A 673 -17.42 0.87 -17.71
N ASN A 674 -16.43 0.65 -16.83
CA ASN A 674 -16.59 0.91 -15.39
C ASN A 674 -16.41 2.42 -15.14
N GLU A 675 -17.39 3.05 -14.49
CA GLU A 675 -17.40 4.46 -14.13
C GLU A 675 -17.54 4.64 -12.60
N GLY A 676 -16.72 3.93 -11.83
CA GLY A 676 -16.71 4.02 -10.38
C GLY A 676 -17.95 3.42 -9.73
N ALA A 677 -18.86 4.23 -9.20
CA ALA A 677 -20.08 3.74 -8.54
C ALA A 677 -21.12 3.16 -9.52
N ALA A 678 -20.94 3.34 -10.82
CA ALA A 678 -21.78 2.80 -11.88
C ALA A 678 -20.98 2.10 -12.97
N MET A 679 -21.65 1.25 -13.76
CA MET A 679 -21.12 0.65 -14.96
C MET A 679 -21.94 1.14 -16.17
N ARG A 680 -21.28 1.70 -17.17
CA ARG A 680 -21.91 2.13 -18.41
C ARG A 680 -21.94 1.00 -19.44
N ILE A 681 -23.10 0.81 -20.05
CA ILE A 681 -23.33 -0.12 -21.17
C ILE A 681 -23.70 0.73 -22.37
N PHE A 682 -22.86 0.64 -23.45
CA PHE A 682 -23.07 1.41 -24.69
C PHE A 682 -24.16 0.78 -25.56
N SER A 683 -25.38 0.72 -25.01
CA SER A 683 -26.59 0.19 -25.64
C SER A 683 -27.82 0.76 -24.95
N ARG A 684 -28.95 0.83 -25.67
CA ARG A 684 -30.28 1.12 -25.08
C ARG A 684 -31.13 -0.12 -24.89
N ASP A 685 -30.64 -1.29 -25.29
CA ASP A 685 -31.40 -2.54 -25.27
C ASP A 685 -31.42 -3.15 -23.88
N GLN A 686 -32.39 -2.69 -23.08
CA GLN A 686 -32.61 -3.17 -21.70
C GLN A 686 -33.02 -4.65 -21.69
N GLN A 687 -33.79 -5.12 -22.67
CA GLN A 687 -34.23 -6.49 -22.73
C GLN A 687 -33.05 -7.46 -22.91
N ARG A 688 -32.15 -7.13 -23.81
CA ARG A 688 -30.90 -7.88 -23.99
C ARG A 688 -30.05 -7.88 -22.72
N LEU A 689 -29.94 -6.74 -22.04
CA LEU A 689 -29.24 -6.66 -20.76
C LEU A 689 -29.83 -7.61 -19.73
N VAL A 690 -31.16 -7.57 -19.50
CA VAL A 690 -31.84 -8.46 -18.55
C VAL A 690 -31.61 -9.91 -18.91
N THR A 691 -31.75 -10.27 -20.18
CA THR A 691 -31.51 -11.64 -20.65
C THR A 691 -30.09 -12.12 -20.33
N LEU A 692 -29.08 -11.29 -20.60
CA LEU A 692 -27.69 -11.64 -20.30
C LEU A 692 -27.40 -11.71 -18.81
N LEU A 693 -27.97 -10.83 -17.99
CA LEU A 693 -27.85 -10.89 -16.54
C LEU A 693 -28.50 -12.16 -15.98
N GLN A 694 -29.67 -12.59 -16.50
CA GLN A 694 -30.30 -13.86 -16.16
C GLN A 694 -29.44 -15.05 -16.54
N GLN A 695 -28.84 -15.06 -17.73
CA GLN A 695 -27.93 -16.10 -18.17
C GLN A 695 -26.72 -16.19 -17.22
N ILE A 696 -26.02 -15.09 -16.95
CA ILE A 696 -24.88 -15.06 -16.02
C ILE A 696 -25.27 -15.56 -14.61
N GLY A 697 -26.44 -15.18 -14.14
CA GLY A 697 -26.95 -15.62 -12.83
C GLY A 697 -27.28 -17.10 -12.74
N ASN A 698 -27.86 -17.69 -13.81
CA ASN A 698 -28.34 -19.06 -13.84
C ASN A 698 -27.28 -20.08 -14.29
N GLU A 699 -26.27 -19.64 -15.05
CA GLU A 699 -25.15 -20.47 -15.47
C GLU A 699 -24.29 -20.92 -14.26
N PRO A 700 -23.48 -21.99 -14.41
CA PRO A 700 -22.47 -22.35 -13.39
C PRO A 700 -21.59 -21.14 -13.01
N PRO A 701 -20.93 -21.16 -11.84
CA PRO A 701 -20.02 -20.09 -11.45
C PRO A 701 -19.03 -19.74 -12.57
N PRO A 702 -18.95 -18.46 -12.98
CA PRO A 702 -18.10 -18.09 -14.09
C PRO A 702 -16.63 -18.27 -13.76
N THR A 703 -15.87 -18.66 -14.75
CA THR A 703 -14.41 -18.79 -14.71
C THR A 703 -13.77 -17.66 -15.51
N ILE A 704 -12.46 -17.51 -15.37
CA ILE A 704 -11.71 -16.52 -16.17
C ILE A 704 -11.83 -16.76 -17.68
N PHE A 705 -12.02 -18.01 -18.11
CA PHE A 705 -12.13 -18.38 -19.53
C PHE A 705 -13.43 -17.86 -20.16
N ASP A 706 -14.47 -17.67 -19.37
CA ASP A 706 -15.75 -17.08 -19.82
C ASP A 706 -15.63 -15.60 -20.18
N LEU A 707 -14.56 -14.92 -19.71
CA LEU A 707 -14.29 -13.50 -19.99
C LEU A 707 -13.64 -13.26 -21.36
N LYS A 708 -13.12 -14.30 -22.01
CA LYS A 708 -12.43 -14.21 -23.31
C LYS A 708 -11.29 -13.17 -23.35
N ILE A 709 -10.61 -12.96 -22.22
CA ILE A 709 -9.46 -12.06 -22.11
C ILE A 709 -8.27 -12.71 -22.84
N LYS A 710 -7.57 -11.92 -23.63
CA LYS A 710 -6.31 -12.37 -24.22
C LYS A 710 -5.22 -12.44 -23.15
N PRO A 711 -4.40 -13.52 -23.11
CA PRO A 711 -3.38 -13.69 -22.09
C PRO A 711 -2.38 -12.53 -21.98
N GLU A 712 -2.06 -11.84 -23.07
CA GLU A 712 -1.20 -10.66 -23.07
C GLU A 712 -1.77 -9.49 -22.26
N HIS A 713 -3.08 -9.39 -22.13
CA HIS A 713 -3.76 -8.37 -21.33
C HIS A 713 -3.84 -8.71 -19.84
N ALA A 714 -3.41 -9.91 -19.45
CA ALA A 714 -3.40 -10.38 -18.07
C ALA A 714 -2.03 -10.26 -17.40
N ILE A 715 -1.05 -9.60 -18.02
CA ILE A 715 0.27 -9.34 -17.44
C ILE A 715 0.15 -8.14 -16.50
N ARG A 716 0.38 -8.35 -15.21
CA ARG A 716 0.38 -7.32 -14.15
C ARG A 716 1.61 -7.38 -13.27
N GLU A 717 2.08 -8.60 -12.99
CA GLU A 717 3.17 -8.84 -12.09
C GLU A 717 4.46 -9.20 -12.85
N LYS A 718 5.58 -9.13 -12.16
CA LYS A 718 6.93 -9.22 -12.71
C LYS A 718 7.20 -10.44 -13.58
N TRP A 719 6.73 -11.61 -13.17
CA TRP A 719 7.00 -12.88 -13.84
C TRP A 719 5.83 -13.43 -14.67
N ASP A 720 4.71 -12.67 -14.76
CA ASP A 720 3.51 -13.12 -15.49
C ASP A 720 3.79 -13.48 -16.96
N TRP A 721 4.76 -12.82 -17.59
CA TRP A 721 5.17 -13.11 -18.96
C TRP A 721 5.71 -14.54 -19.13
N SER A 722 6.24 -15.14 -18.06
CA SER A 722 6.82 -16.49 -18.08
C SER A 722 5.78 -17.61 -17.83
N LEU A 723 4.58 -17.26 -17.35
CA LEU A 723 3.52 -18.20 -17.03
C LEU A 723 2.88 -18.84 -18.27
N PRO A 724 2.42 -20.10 -18.19
CA PRO A 724 1.45 -20.66 -19.11
C PRO A 724 0.20 -19.76 -19.18
N ASN A 725 -0.43 -19.70 -20.35
CA ASN A 725 -1.56 -18.79 -20.58
C ASN A 725 -2.72 -18.99 -19.59
N ASP A 726 -3.09 -20.26 -19.31
CA ASP A 726 -4.19 -20.58 -18.40
C ASP A 726 -3.87 -20.16 -16.96
N LEU A 727 -2.67 -20.47 -16.49
CA LEU A 727 -2.21 -20.11 -15.16
C LEU A 727 -2.11 -18.58 -15.00
N ARG A 728 -1.66 -17.87 -16.04
CA ARG A 728 -1.61 -16.40 -16.09
C ARG A 728 -3.00 -15.79 -15.97
N LEU A 729 -3.97 -16.28 -16.73
CA LEU A 729 -5.35 -15.81 -16.67
C LEU A 729 -5.96 -16.06 -15.29
N ARG A 730 -5.75 -17.23 -14.70
CA ARG A 730 -6.23 -17.57 -13.36
C ARG A 730 -5.57 -16.70 -12.27
N SER A 731 -4.25 -16.45 -12.36
CA SER A 731 -3.54 -15.54 -11.46
C SER A 731 -4.09 -14.13 -11.55
N PHE A 732 -4.32 -13.62 -12.76
CA PHE A 732 -4.96 -12.32 -12.97
C PHE A 732 -6.37 -12.28 -12.35
N ALA A 733 -7.21 -13.28 -12.61
CA ALA A 733 -8.58 -13.29 -12.09
C ALA A 733 -8.60 -13.30 -10.55
N SER A 734 -7.82 -14.18 -9.92
CA SER A 734 -7.80 -14.31 -8.46
C SER A 734 -7.35 -13.04 -7.73
N SER A 735 -6.48 -12.24 -8.36
CA SER A 735 -5.96 -11.00 -7.77
C SER A 735 -6.82 -9.77 -8.10
N GLN A 736 -7.46 -9.72 -9.29
CA GLN A 736 -8.08 -8.52 -9.82
C GLN A 736 -9.60 -8.53 -9.84
N LEU A 737 -10.26 -9.69 -9.87
CA LEU A 737 -11.69 -9.82 -10.13
C LEU A 737 -12.42 -10.54 -8.98
N ASP A 738 -13.70 -10.24 -8.80
CA ASP A 738 -14.62 -11.04 -8.00
C ASP A 738 -15.70 -11.64 -8.92
N LEU A 739 -15.38 -12.79 -9.50
CA LEU A 739 -16.28 -13.49 -10.43
C LEU A 739 -17.55 -13.99 -9.74
N LEU A 740 -17.45 -14.47 -8.50
CA LEU A 740 -18.61 -14.93 -7.73
C LEU A 740 -19.49 -13.75 -7.31
N GLY A 741 -18.89 -12.63 -6.91
CA GLY A 741 -19.59 -11.37 -6.65
C GLY A 741 -20.32 -10.86 -7.90
N ALA A 742 -19.66 -10.89 -9.05
CA ALA A 742 -20.28 -10.50 -10.32
C ALA A 742 -21.51 -11.34 -10.68
N ARG A 743 -21.45 -12.67 -10.45
CA ARG A 743 -22.62 -13.55 -10.62
C ARG A 743 -23.74 -13.20 -9.66
N ARG A 744 -23.45 -13.00 -8.37
CA ARG A 744 -24.46 -12.56 -7.38
C ARG A 744 -25.08 -11.22 -7.77
N LEU A 745 -24.27 -10.27 -8.22
CA LEU A 745 -24.73 -8.98 -8.71
C LEU A 745 -25.64 -9.13 -9.94
N ALA A 746 -25.27 -9.97 -10.90
CA ALA A 746 -26.12 -10.27 -12.06
C ALA A 746 -27.47 -10.86 -11.68
N MET A 747 -27.50 -11.81 -10.73
CA MET A 747 -28.74 -12.36 -10.17
C MET A 747 -29.62 -11.27 -9.52
N MET A 748 -29.01 -10.42 -8.70
CA MET A 748 -29.72 -9.32 -8.03
C MET A 748 -30.29 -8.33 -9.06
N LEU A 749 -29.53 -7.97 -10.06
CA LEU A 749 -29.94 -7.05 -11.13
C LEU A 749 -31.04 -7.64 -12.01
N SER A 750 -31.00 -8.95 -12.29
CA SER A 750 -31.99 -9.63 -13.16
C SER A 750 -33.39 -9.83 -12.54
N GLN A 751 -33.51 -9.73 -11.21
CA GLN A 751 -34.79 -9.91 -10.48
C GLN A 751 -35.70 -8.66 -10.56
N VAL A 752 -35.73 -7.96 -11.68
CA VAL A 752 -36.54 -6.73 -11.83
C VAL A 752 -38.02 -7.09 -11.81
N SER A 753 -38.77 -6.47 -10.92
CA SER A 753 -40.23 -6.39 -11.04
C SER A 753 -40.61 -5.47 -12.19
N ASP A 754 -41.62 -5.83 -12.96
CA ASP A 754 -42.11 -5.13 -14.18
C ASP A 754 -42.42 -3.62 -14.01
N ALA A 755 -42.32 -3.08 -12.80
CA ALA A 755 -42.59 -1.68 -12.46
C ALA A 755 -41.50 -0.66 -12.92
N SER A 756 -40.34 -1.10 -13.41
CA SER A 756 -39.23 -0.21 -13.81
C SER A 756 -38.97 -0.12 -15.32
N VAL A 757 -39.88 -0.66 -16.13
CA VAL A 757 -39.76 -0.69 -17.62
C VAL A 757 -40.56 0.46 -18.27
N GLN A 758 -41.16 1.39 -17.50
CA GLN A 758 -41.84 2.57 -18.03
C GLN A 758 -41.01 3.84 -17.93
#